data_58e9e8effaff3a2c31dab40a5ac25af7
#
_entry.id   58e9e8effaff3a2c31dab40a5ac25af7
#
_cell.length_a   1.000
_cell.length_b   1.000
_cell.length_c   1.000
_cell.angle_alpha   90.00
_cell.angle_beta   90.00
_cell.angle_gamma   90.00
#
_symmetry.space_group_name_H-M   'P 1'
#
loop_
_entity.id
_entity.type
_entity.pdbx_description
1 polymer ?
#
loop_
_entity_poly.entity_id
_entity_poly.type
_entity_poly.pdbx_seq_one_letter_code
_entity_poly.pdbx_strand_id
1 'polypeptide(L)'
;MKVIKRNGEIGPFESEKRYYAITKAMGETDLGVDLFMAGKIAEEIYHISKERVEPLNIEEIQDLVEHSLMEKGRYDVAKQYILYRDERARERDKIWDMTDLQKDIYEKKYRFQGESFSQFLDRVSGGNSYVRKLMQKKKFLPAGRILANRGLNERGKKVCYSNCFVNTPPQDNLESIFQVASDMARTYSYGGGVGISLKHLRPKGAVVNNSADETTGAVSFMDLYSTTTGLIGMRGRRGALMITLPVDHPDIEDFIDVKNDLSKVNFANISIMISDDFMDAVENDGVWTMKFEVEDTGEVITKTIKARKLFRKIAESNHKMAEPGILFWDRVQSYHIKSEDENFEFSATNPCGELPLDEGGSCLLSSINLSEYVLNPFTENAIFDYKQFTTDIPHIVEFMDDLLEEGIQYLPLEQQKESARKYRQIGIGVMGLADMFIKMGITYGNFESNVLISIIMDVMSNTILQSNALLAKERGVYPEYSSEVLNSTYLESVANDITMRMIGKYGLRNSQLLSIAPTGSISTMLGVSGGVEPIFAISHNRKSESLGDGEDVVYKVYAQIVQDYMEVSGTTKEDELPEYFVTSHDIDYRDRIEFQGAIQTYVDNAISSTVNLPNSATVEDIEKVYQLAWMCGLKGVTVYRDGCMREGILTVDKPKTNDLELSEEDCKT
;
A
#
# COMPACT_ATOMS: atom_id res chain seq x y z
N MET A 1 -28.53 22.03 22.13
CA MET A 1 -27.38 22.32 23.01
C MET A 1 -26.15 21.66 22.40
N LYS A 2 -25.02 22.31 22.44
CA LYS A 2 -23.78 21.85 21.78
C LYS A 2 -22.68 21.65 22.83
N VAL A 3 -21.77 20.73 22.55
CA VAL A 3 -20.55 20.50 23.35
C VAL A 3 -19.33 20.52 22.43
N ILE A 4 -18.19 20.93 22.96
CA ILE A 4 -16.92 20.84 22.29
C ILE A 4 -16.35 19.47 22.58
N LYS A 5 -16.26 18.63 21.52
CA LYS A 5 -15.61 17.33 21.61
C LYS A 5 -14.11 17.51 21.84
N ARG A 6 -13.40 16.43 22.26
CA ARG A 6 -11.94 16.47 22.50
C ARG A 6 -11.13 16.82 21.23
N ASN A 7 -11.65 16.55 20.05
CA ASN A 7 -11.04 16.92 18.78
C ASN A 7 -11.32 18.39 18.35
N GLY A 8 -12.00 19.18 19.21
CA GLY A 8 -12.36 20.56 18.93
C GLY A 8 -13.68 20.74 18.16
N GLU A 9 -14.28 19.66 17.66
CA GLU A 9 -15.59 19.75 16.97
C GLU A 9 -16.71 20.08 17.94
N ILE A 10 -17.68 20.84 17.44
CA ILE A 10 -18.90 21.15 18.17
C ILE A 10 -20.00 20.15 17.75
N GLY A 11 -20.42 19.30 18.69
CA GLY A 11 -21.44 18.29 18.48
C GLY A 11 -22.65 18.43 19.45
N PRO A 12 -23.68 17.59 19.29
CA PRO A 12 -24.83 17.58 20.22
C PRO A 12 -24.41 17.08 21.61
N PHE A 13 -25.06 17.59 22.64
CA PHE A 13 -24.93 17.06 23.99
C PHE A 13 -25.85 15.83 24.13
N GLU A 14 -25.28 14.69 24.49
CA GLU A 14 -26.01 13.44 24.67
C GLU A 14 -26.07 13.06 26.17
N SER A 15 -27.17 13.38 26.84
CA SER A 15 -27.35 13.08 28.28
C SER A 15 -27.31 11.59 28.60
N GLU A 16 -27.80 10.75 27.66
CA GLU A 16 -27.80 9.31 27.82
C GLU A 16 -26.39 8.70 27.99
N LYS A 17 -25.40 9.24 27.30
CA LYS A 17 -24.00 8.80 27.48
C LYS A 17 -23.47 9.06 28.89
N ARG A 18 -23.92 10.13 29.55
CA ARG A 18 -23.53 10.45 30.95
C ARG A 18 -24.25 9.54 31.92
N TYR A 19 -25.54 9.34 31.71
CA TYR A 19 -26.32 8.36 32.46
C TYR A 19 -25.68 6.97 32.45
N TYR A 20 -25.34 6.45 31.29
CA TYR A 20 -24.67 5.13 31.16
C TYR A 20 -23.29 5.10 31.82
N ALA A 21 -22.49 6.17 31.68
CA ALA A 21 -21.18 6.21 32.31
C ALA A 21 -21.25 6.20 33.84
N ILE A 22 -22.23 6.94 34.42
CA ILE A 22 -22.48 7.00 35.89
C ILE A 22 -23.01 5.64 36.38
N THR A 23 -23.99 5.05 35.71
CA THR A 23 -24.55 3.74 36.10
C THR A 23 -23.52 2.64 36.04
N LYS A 24 -22.59 2.67 35.02
CA LYS A 24 -21.49 1.72 34.93
C LYS A 24 -20.53 1.87 36.13
N ALA A 25 -20.15 3.11 36.50
CA ALA A 25 -19.29 3.35 37.65
C ALA A 25 -19.96 2.92 38.98
N MET A 26 -21.28 3.07 39.07
CA MET A 26 -22.04 2.58 40.23
C MET A 26 -22.04 1.06 40.35
N GLY A 27 -22.09 0.33 39.19
CA GLY A 27 -22.04 -1.13 39.14
C GLY A 27 -20.74 -1.72 39.69
N GLU A 28 -19.67 -0.96 39.73
CA GLU A 28 -18.36 -1.37 40.27
C GLU A 28 -18.21 -1.04 41.80
N THR A 29 -19.30 -0.66 42.46
CA THR A 29 -19.28 -0.32 43.89
C THR A 29 -20.20 -1.23 44.72
N ASP A 30 -19.86 -1.46 45.99
CA ASP A 30 -20.60 -2.36 46.91
C ASP A 30 -22.04 -1.87 47.17
N LEU A 31 -22.31 -0.59 47.02
CA LEU A 31 -23.66 0.00 47.22
C LEU A 31 -24.58 -0.17 46.01
N GLY A 32 -24.04 -0.70 44.91
CA GLY A 32 -24.77 -1.00 43.68
C GLY A 32 -25.28 0.24 42.92
N VAL A 33 -26.14 -0.03 41.90
CA VAL A 33 -26.61 0.98 40.95
C VAL A 33 -27.87 1.69 41.47
N ASP A 34 -27.80 3.00 41.57
CA ASP A 34 -28.93 3.90 41.81
C ASP A 34 -29.29 4.66 40.51
N LEU A 35 -30.25 4.08 39.75
CA LEU A 35 -30.69 4.64 38.48
C LEU A 35 -31.31 6.01 38.58
N PHE A 36 -31.99 6.31 39.74
CA PHE A 36 -32.63 7.58 39.98
C PHE A 36 -31.58 8.68 40.21
N MET A 37 -30.57 8.40 41.01
CA MET A 37 -29.47 9.31 41.27
C MET A 37 -28.67 9.58 39.99
N ALA A 38 -28.36 8.52 39.22
CA ALA A 38 -27.66 8.65 37.92
C ALA A 38 -28.43 9.55 36.95
N GLY A 39 -29.76 9.36 36.86
CA GLY A 39 -30.65 10.22 36.06
C GLY A 39 -30.63 11.67 36.51
N LYS A 40 -30.76 11.93 37.82
CA LYS A 40 -30.69 13.28 38.38
C LYS A 40 -29.38 14.00 38.10
N ILE A 41 -28.24 13.31 38.21
CA ILE A 41 -26.93 13.90 37.93
C ILE A 41 -26.83 14.23 36.43
N ALA A 42 -27.25 13.33 35.55
CA ALA A 42 -27.21 13.58 34.12
C ALA A 42 -28.10 14.76 33.69
N GLU A 43 -29.27 14.92 34.33
CA GLU A 43 -30.19 16.02 34.08
C GLU A 43 -29.63 17.36 34.66
N GLU A 44 -29.04 17.35 35.84
CA GLU A 44 -28.39 18.52 36.47
C GLU A 44 -27.27 19.07 35.59
N ILE A 45 -26.41 18.21 35.06
CA ILE A 45 -25.34 18.57 34.12
C ILE A 45 -25.92 19.11 32.82
N TYR A 46 -27.02 18.54 32.32
CA TYR A 46 -27.73 19.06 31.16
C TYR A 46 -28.21 20.52 31.41
N HIS A 47 -28.80 20.81 32.56
CA HIS A 47 -29.26 22.15 32.90
C HIS A 47 -28.10 23.14 33.04
N ILE A 48 -27.03 22.78 33.75
CA ILE A 48 -25.81 23.61 33.87
C ILE A 48 -25.25 23.95 32.48
N SER A 49 -25.19 22.95 31.63
CA SER A 49 -24.66 23.11 30.26
C SER A 49 -25.57 23.97 29.37
N LYS A 50 -26.90 23.99 29.65
CA LYS A 50 -27.89 24.78 28.89
C LYS A 50 -27.85 26.26 29.26
N GLU A 51 -27.50 26.60 30.49
CA GLU A 51 -27.44 27.98 30.96
C GLU A 51 -26.17 28.73 30.58
N ARG A 52 -25.15 28.00 30.06
CA ARG A 52 -23.91 28.61 29.59
C ARG A 52 -24.02 29.17 28.18
N VAL A 53 -23.39 30.33 27.94
CA VAL A 53 -23.31 31.00 26.65
C VAL A 53 -22.36 30.26 25.71
N GLU A 54 -21.23 29.77 26.24
CA GLU A 54 -20.26 28.99 25.51
C GLU A 54 -20.45 27.47 25.73
N PRO A 55 -20.33 26.64 24.69
CA PRO A 55 -20.41 25.22 24.84
C PRO A 55 -19.31 24.69 25.79
N LEU A 56 -19.68 23.84 26.74
CA LEU A 56 -18.71 23.13 27.60
C LEU A 56 -17.89 22.13 26.76
N ASN A 57 -16.63 21.98 27.11
CA ASN A 57 -15.84 20.87 26.59
C ASN A 57 -16.11 19.56 27.37
N ILE A 58 -15.74 18.43 26.82
CA ILE A 58 -16.02 17.11 27.41
C ILE A 58 -15.34 16.96 28.79
N GLU A 59 -14.14 17.52 28.98
CA GLU A 59 -13.44 17.40 30.27
C GLU A 59 -14.18 18.20 31.37
N GLU A 60 -14.64 19.41 31.09
CA GLU A 60 -15.47 20.19 32.01
C GLU A 60 -16.77 19.45 32.39
N ILE A 61 -17.38 18.75 31.44
CA ILE A 61 -18.57 17.93 31.71
C ILE A 61 -18.24 16.76 32.64
N GLN A 62 -17.09 16.13 32.48
CA GLN A 62 -16.65 15.03 33.33
C GLN A 62 -16.32 15.51 34.74
N ASP A 63 -15.69 16.68 34.87
CA ASP A 63 -15.41 17.30 36.14
C ASP A 63 -16.72 17.63 36.88
N LEU A 64 -17.77 18.10 36.19
CA LEU A 64 -19.10 18.30 36.74
C LEU A 64 -19.74 16.99 37.21
N VAL A 65 -19.58 15.88 36.51
CA VAL A 65 -20.07 14.55 36.96
C VAL A 65 -19.37 14.15 38.26
N GLU A 66 -18.06 14.26 38.31
CA GLU A 66 -17.26 13.92 39.49
C GLU A 66 -17.68 14.77 40.69
N HIS A 67 -17.85 16.08 40.49
CA HIS A 67 -18.30 17.01 41.53
C HIS A 67 -19.69 16.68 42.05
N SER A 68 -20.66 16.45 41.15
CA SER A 68 -22.03 16.10 41.53
C SER A 68 -22.10 14.79 42.30
N LEU A 69 -21.28 13.78 41.93
CA LEU A 69 -21.17 12.51 42.66
C LEU A 69 -20.63 12.71 44.07
N MET A 70 -19.60 13.57 44.23
CA MET A 70 -19.02 13.90 45.54
C MET A 70 -20.01 14.68 46.41
N GLU A 71 -20.69 15.67 45.86
CA GLU A 71 -21.71 16.46 46.57
C GLU A 71 -22.88 15.62 47.08
N LYS A 72 -23.25 14.58 46.34
CA LYS A 72 -24.30 13.64 46.74
C LYS A 72 -23.78 12.52 47.69
N GLY A 73 -22.54 12.62 48.15
CA GLY A 73 -21.93 11.70 49.12
C GLY A 73 -21.52 10.33 48.53
N ARG A 74 -21.57 10.17 47.22
CA ARG A 74 -21.15 8.91 46.52
C ARG A 74 -19.68 8.99 46.15
N TYR A 75 -18.83 9.13 47.17
CA TYR A 75 -17.36 9.14 46.99
C TYR A 75 -16.83 7.84 46.42
N ASP A 76 -17.48 6.70 46.69
CA ASP A 76 -17.21 5.40 46.12
C ASP A 76 -17.34 5.41 44.60
N VAL A 77 -18.46 5.91 44.08
CA VAL A 77 -18.76 6.04 42.66
C VAL A 77 -17.86 7.08 42.01
N ALA A 78 -17.65 8.23 42.64
CA ALA A 78 -16.76 9.27 42.14
C ALA A 78 -15.34 8.73 41.94
N LYS A 79 -14.83 7.95 42.91
CA LYS A 79 -13.53 7.29 42.79
C LYS A 79 -13.48 6.32 41.61
N GLN A 80 -14.49 5.47 41.42
CA GLN A 80 -14.55 4.54 40.29
C GLN A 80 -14.66 5.28 38.93
N TYR A 81 -15.43 6.38 38.93
CA TYR A 81 -15.58 7.21 37.74
C TYR A 81 -14.26 7.89 37.33
N ILE A 82 -13.52 8.43 38.30
CA ILE A 82 -12.18 9.01 38.07
C ILE A 82 -11.19 7.95 37.60
N LEU A 83 -11.13 6.77 38.25
CA LEU A 83 -10.27 5.68 37.86
C LEU A 83 -10.58 5.20 36.43
N TYR A 84 -11.87 5.03 36.12
CA TYR A 84 -12.31 4.66 34.76
C TYR A 84 -11.94 5.74 33.73
N ARG A 85 -12.08 7.02 34.08
CA ARG A 85 -11.67 8.16 33.22
C ARG A 85 -10.16 8.13 32.97
N ASP A 86 -9.36 7.93 34.03
CA ASP A 86 -7.91 7.87 33.96
C ASP A 86 -7.44 6.63 33.15
N GLU A 87 -8.01 5.45 33.38
CA GLU A 87 -7.75 4.26 32.60
C GLU A 87 -8.08 4.47 31.12
N ARG A 88 -9.24 5.06 30.82
CA ARG A 88 -9.63 5.42 29.45
C ARG A 88 -8.74 6.50 28.84
N ALA A 89 -8.20 7.42 29.62
CA ALA A 89 -7.22 8.39 29.16
C ALA A 89 -5.89 7.70 28.83
N ARG A 90 -5.40 6.83 29.73
CA ARG A 90 -4.20 6.03 29.49
C ARG A 90 -4.33 5.10 28.29
N GLU A 91 -5.48 4.41 28.14
CA GLU A 91 -5.75 3.59 26.95
C GLU A 91 -5.73 4.43 25.66
N ARG A 92 -6.29 5.63 25.67
CA ARG A 92 -6.29 6.54 24.50
C ARG A 92 -4.91 7.06 24.15
N ASP A 93 -4.10 7.36 25.18
CA ASP A 93 -2.76 7.91 25.03
C ASP A 93 -1.68 6.83 24.96
N LYS A 94 -2.09 5.54 25.08
CA LYS A 94 -1.17 4.41 24.94
C LYS A 94 -0.59 4.45 23.53
N ILE A 95 0.65 4.89 23.44
CA ILE A 95 1.48 4.75 22.24
C ILE A 95 1.68 3.25 22.01
N TRP A 96 1.70 2.82 20.75
CA TRP A 96 2.14 1.46 20.45
C TRP A 96 3.51 1.22 21.09
N ASP A 97 3.71 0.04 21.62
CA ASP A 97 5.05 -0.37 22.02
C ASP A 97 5.89 -0.46 20.75
N MET A 98 6.84 0.46 20.61
CA MET A 98 7.62 0.68 19.39
C MET A 98 9.11 0.54 19.69
N THR A 99 9.78 -0.22 18.85
CA THR A 99 11.24 -0.20 18.80
C THR A 99 11.75 1.19 18.36
N ASP A 100 13.02 1.48 18.55
CA ASP A 100 13.62 2.76 18.13
C ASP A 100 13.40 3.04 16.64
N LEU A 101 13.52 2.02 15.76
CA LEU A 101 13.29 2.15 14.33
C LEU A 101 11.83 2.50 14.02
N GLN A 102 10.88 1.83 14.65
CA GLN A 102 9.45 2.09 14.49
C GLN A 102 9.09 3.51 14.94
N LYS A 103 9.65 3.92 16.08
CA LYS A 103 9.49 5.27 16.61
C LYS A 103 10.09 6.34 15.70
N ASP A 104 11.28 6.10 15.16
CA ASP A 104 11.92 6.99 14.18
C ASP A 104 11.07 7.18 12.92
N ILE A 105 10.47 6.08 12.41
CA ILE A 105 9.57 6.13 11.27
C ILE A 105 8.33 6.96 11.60
N TYR A 106 7.70 6.70 12.75
CA TYR A 106 6.55 7.46 13.20
C TYR A 106 6.86 8.96 13.33
N GLU A 107 7.92 9.31 14.05
CA GLU A 107 8.27 10.71 14.35
C GLU A 107 8.75 11.48 13.12
N LYS A 108 9.57 10.87 12.26
CA LYS A 108 10.18 11.55 11.11
C LYS A 108 9.28 11.61 9.89
N LYS A 109 8.42 10.59 9.69
CA LYS A 109 7.58 10.50 8.48
C LYS A 109 6.14 10.90 8.67
N TYR A 110 5.53 10.64 9.83
CA TYR A 110 4.07 10.71 10.00
C TYR A 110 3.60 11.72 11.04
N ARG A 111 4.35 11.87 12.13
CA ARG A 111 4.03 12.81 13.19
C ARG A 111 4.14 14.26 12.71
N PHE A 112 3.09 15.05 12.94
CA PHE A 112 3.13 16.48 12.70
C PHE A 112 3.54 17.23 13.98
N GLN A 113 4.48 18.14 13.86
CA GLN A 113 5.01 19.09 14.85
C GLN A 113 4.45 18.97 16.28
N GLY A 114 5.00 18.05 17.08
CA GLY A 114 4.68 17.96 18.50
C GLY A 114 3.32 17.39 18.87
N GLU A 115 2.51 16.89 17.88
CA GLU A 115 1.24 16.23 18.20
C GLU A 115 1.47 14.98 19.06
N SER A 116 0.57 14.73 20.02
CA SER A 116 0.54 13.47 20.75
C SER A 116 0.08 12.33 19.85
N PHE A 117 0.31 11.07 20.27
CA PHE A 117 -0.18 9.92 19.53
C PHE A 117 -1.71 9.91 19.39
N SER A 118 -2.43 10.31 20.43
CA SER A 118 -3.89 10.48 20.38
C SER A 118 -4.31 11.53 19.34
N GLN A 119 -3.64 12.68 19.33
CA GLN A 119 -3.90 13.73 18.32
C GLN A 119 -3.58 13.28 16.89
N PHE A 120 -2.52 12.49 16.71
CA PHE A 120 -2.20 11.86 15.43
C PHE A 120 -3.34 10.94 14.96
N LEU A 121 -3.82 10.03 15.83
CA LEU A 121 -4.94 9.15 15.50
C LEU A 121 -6.23 9.92 15.20
N ASP A 122 -6.52 10.98 15.98
CA ASP A 122 -7.70 11.84 15.77
C ASP A 122 -7.61 12.59 14.43
N ARG A 123 -6.45 13.16 14.10
CA ARG A 123 -6.20 13.83 12.82
C ARG A 123 -6.37 12.88 11.64
N VAL A 124 -5.75 11.70 11.70
CA VAL A 124 -5.77 10.73 10.60
C VAL A 124 -7.15 10.11 10.44
N SER A 125 -7.87 9.81 11.53
CA SER A 125 -9.22 9.26 11.47
C SER A 125 -10.29 10.30 11.07
N GLY A 126 -9.97 11.61 11.16
CA GLY A 126 -10.93 12.67 10.85
C GLY A 126 -12.19 12.62 11.74
N GLY A 127 -12.05 12.23 13.01
CA GLY A 127 -13.16 12.09 13.95
C GLY A 127 -13.94 10.77 13.83
N ASN A 128 -13.65 9.90 12.87
CA ASN A 128 -14.25 8.56 12.78
C ASN A 128 -13.75 7.69 13.93
N SER A 129 -14.58 7.53 14.97
CA SER A 129 -14.20 6.82 16.18
C SER A 129 -13.99 5.31 15.99
N TYR A 130 -14.63 4.71 14.99
CA TYR A 130 -14.45 3.28 14.67
C TYR A 130 -13.10 3.04 14.01
N VAL A 131 -12.79 3.77 12.95
CA VAL A 131 -11.49 3.69 12.26
C VAL A 131 -10.34 4.06 13.19
N ARG A 132 -10.51 5.07 14.04
CA ARG A 132 -9.53 5.40 15.07
C ARG A 132 -9.19 4.19 15.95
N LYS A 133 -10.18 3.40 16.37
CA LYS A 133 -9.97 2.17 17.15
C LYS A 133 -9.26 1.09 16.34
N LEU A 134 -9.58 0.93 15.04
CA LEU A 134 -8.89 -0.01 14.17
C LEU A 134 -7.40 0.35 14.05
N MET A 135 -7.10 1.63 13.85
CA MET A 135 -5.72 2.13 13.84
C MET A 135 -5.01 1.90 15.18
N GLN A 136 -5.66 2.25 16.29
CA GLN A 136 -5.10 2.04 17.64
C GLN A 136 -4.78 0.58 17.93
N LYS A 137 -5.61 -0.36 17.42
CA LYS A 137 -5.42 -1.80 17.54
C LYS A 137 -4.49 -2.40 16.47
N LYS A 138 -3.81 -1.59 15.69
CA LYS A 138 -2.94 -2.01 14.57
C LYS A 138 -3.65 -2.83 13.48
N LYS A 139 -4.98 -2.87 13.44
CA LYS A 139 -5.78 -3.66 12.49
C LYS A 139 -5.84 -3.06 11.09
N PHE A 140 -5.73 -1.73 10.99
CA PHE A 140 -5.87 -0.99 9.74
C PHE A 140 -5.05 0.29 9.77
N LEU A 141 -4.37 0.59 8.66
CA LEU A 141 -3.77 1.89 8.41
C LEU A 141 -4.07 2.37 6.98
N PRO A 142 -4.44 3.64 6.81
CA PRO A 142 -4.37 4.26 5.50
C PRO A 142 -2.90 4.47 5.09
N ALA A 143 -2.66 4.65 3.80
CA ALA A 143 -1.31 4.78 3.24
C ALA A 143 -0.52 5.94 3.85
N GLY A 144 0.79 5.85 3.76
CA GLY A 144 1.70 6.78 4.42
C GLY A 144 1.49 8.26 4.11
N ARG A 145 0.95 8.61 2.93
CA ARG A 145 0.62 10.00 2.59
C ARG A 145 -0.58 10.52 3.38
N ILE A 146 -1.58 9.70 3.59
CA ILE A 146 -2.75 10.05 4.41
C ILE A 146 -2.31 10.23 5.86
N LEU A 147 -1.50 9.29 6.40
CA LEU A 147 -0.92 9.39 7.74
C LEU A 147 -0.15 10.70 7.94
N ALA A 148 0.67 11.08 6.95
CA ALA A 148 1.50 12.28 7.01
C ALA A 148 0.73 13.58 6.79
N ASN A 149 -0.28 13.58 5.91
CA ASN A 149 -0.78 14.80 5.27
C ASN A 149 -2.21 15.20 5.64
N ARG A 150 -3.08 14.26 6.08
CA ARG A 150 -4.47 14.61 6.40
C ARG A 150 -4.54 15.73 7.43
N GLY A 151 -5.40 16.72 7.19
CA GLY A 151 -5.57 17.90 8.03
C GLY A 151 -4.46 18.95 7.96
N LEU A 152 -3.44 18.78 7.08
CA LEU A 152 -2.36 19.76 6.95
C LEU A 152 -2.66 20.86 5.93
N ASN A 153 -3.56 20.63 4.97
CA ASN A 153 -3.99 21.65 4.03
C ASN A 153 -4.66 22.82 4.75
N GLU A 154 -5.47 22.55 5.78
CA GLU A 154 -6.10 23.55 6.65
C GLU A 154 -5.08 24.38 7.44
N ARG A 155 -3.87 23.84 7.63
CA ARG A 155 -2.72 24.49 8.26
C ARG A 155 -1.77 25.16 7.27
N GLY A 156 -2.24 25.39 6.03
CA GLY A 156 -1.52 26.11 4.98
C GLY A 156 -0.45 25.28 4.24
N LYS A 157 -0.41 23.95 4.40
CA LYS A 157 0.47 23.08 3.60
C LYS A 157 -0.20 22.72 2.28
N LYS A 158 0.58 22.65 1.20
CA LYS A 158 0.12 22.16 -0.12
C LYS A 158 0.53 20.69 -0.25
N VAL A 159 -0.37 19.78 0.11
CA VAL A 159 -0.11 18.34 0.14
C VAL A 159 -1.34 17.58 -0.36
N CYS A 160 -1.15 16.41 -0.97
CA CYS A 160 -2.22 15.51 -1.38
C CYS A 160 -2.26 14.25 -0.50
N TYR A 161 -3.33 13.47 -0.63
CA TYR A 161 -3.52 12.21 0.10
C TYR A 161 -3.12 10.99 -0.73
N SER A 162 -3.15 11.12 -2.08
CA SER A 162 -2.73 10.06 -2.98
C SER A 162 -1.22 9.85 -2.97
N ASN A 163 -0.80 8.59 -2.94
CA ASN A 163 0.60 8.20 -3.04
C ASN A 163 1.06 8.11 -4.49
N CYS A 164 0.17 7.65 -5.37
CA CYS A 164 0.49 7.11 -6.69
C CYS A 164 -0.39 7.73 -7.75
N PHE A 165 0.23 8.03 -8.88
CA PHE A 165 -0.37 8.72 -10.02
C PHE A 165 0.11 8.08 -11.32
N VAL A 166 -0.72 8.15 -12.34
CA VAL A 166 -0.32 7.94 -13.74
C VAL A 166 -0.60 9.24 -14.47
N ASN A 167 0.44 9.87 -15.01
CA ASN A 167 0.26 11.07 -15.82
C ASN A 167 -0.18 10.70 -17.23
N THR A 168 -0.88 11.60 -17.90
CA THR A 168 -1.16 11.48 -19.33
C THR A 168 0.14 11.26 -20.09
N PRO A 169 0.22 10.23 -20.96
CA PRO A 169 1.42 9.94 -21.75
C PRO A 169 1.80 11.13 -22.64
N PRO A 170 3.10 11.36 -22.86
CA PRO A 170 3.52 12.37 -23.81
C PRO A 170 3.03 12.01 -25.21
N GLN A 171 2.42 12.98 -25.90
CA GLN A 171 2.15 12.89 -27.32
C GLN A 171 3.43 13.16 -28.11
N ASP A 172 3.46 12.74 -29.36
CA ASP A 172 4.65 12.74 -30.21
C ASP A 172 5.03 14.14 -30.73
N ASN A 173 5.17 15.10 -29.79
CA ASN A 173 5.63 16.47 -30.02
C ASN A 173 6.35 17.03 -28.80
N LEU A 174 7.24 18.01 -29.02
CA LEU A 174 8.08 18.59 -27.97
C LEU A 174 7.27 19.26 -26.86
N GLU A 175 6.19 19.95 -27.21
CA GLU A 175 5.34 20.66 -26.26
C GLU A 175 4.76 19.69 -25.23
N SER A 176 4.21 18.57 -25.69
CA SER A 176 3.65 17.53 -24.82
C SER A 176 4.74 16.84 -23.99
N ILE A 177 5.89 16.52 -24.58
CA ILE A 177 7.01 15.88 -23.88
C ILE A 177 7.46 16.74 -22.68
N PHE A 178 7.66 18.04 -22.87
CA PHE A 178 8.07 18.95 -21.81
C PHE A 178 6.94 19.29 -20.84
N GLN A 179 5.67 19.32 -21.31
CA GLN A 179 4.52 19.49 -20.42
C GLN A 179 4.42 18.33 -19.41
N VAL A 180 4.62 17.08 -19.85
CA VAL A 180 4.63 15.91 -18.95
C VAL A 180 5.73 16.04 -17.90
N ALA A 181 6.94 16.50 -18.26
CA ALA A 181 7.99 16.74 -17.28
C ALA A 181 7.59 17.81 -16.23
N SER A 182 6.90 18.87 -16.66
CA SER A 182 6.35 19.91 -15.76
C SER A 182 5.28 19.35 -14.82
N ASP A 183 4.36 18.53 -15.34
CA ASP A 183 3.29 17.88 -14.57
C ASP A 183 3.82 16.89 -13.55
N MET A 184 4.86 16.12 -13.92
CA MET A 184 5.60 15.25 -13.00
C MET A 184 6.24 16.05 -11.87
N ALA A 185 6.96 17.14 -12.18
CA ALA A 185 7.57 18.02 -11.18
C ALA A 185 6.52 18.54 -10.20
N ARG A 186 5.35 18.95 -10.72
CA ARG A 186 4.22 19.41 -9.91
C ARG A 186 3.71 18.30 -8.99
N THR A 187 3.49 17.09 -9.51
CA THR A 187 3.01 15.93 -8.74
C THR A 187 4.00 15.54 -7.65
N TYR A 188 5.31 15.50 -7.95
CA TYR A 188 6.35 15.25 -6.95
C TYR A 188 6.35 16.29 -5.84
N SER A 189 6.13 17.56 -6.16
CA SER A 189 6.10 18.64 -5.15
C SER A 189 5.00 18.47 -4.12
N TYR A 190 3.93 17.71 -4.42
CA TYR A 190 2.83 17.33 -3.51
C TYR A 190 3.06 15.97 -2.84
N GLY A 191 4.08 15.27 -3.24
CA GLY A 191 4.48 14.01 -2.62
C GLY A 191 4.08 12.74 -3.36
N GLY A 192 3.56 12.82 -4.58
CA GLY A 192 3.16 11.68 -5.38
C GLY A 192 4.33 10.96 -6.06
N GLY A 193 4.21 9.65 -6.29
CA GLY A 193 5.00 8.89 -7.25
C GLY A 193 4.26 8.82 -8.59
N VAL A 194 4.97 8.83 -9.71
CA VAL A 194 4.37 8.95 -11.05
C VAL A 194 4.73 7.75 -11.92
N GLY A 195 3.75 7.25 -12.70
CA GLY A 195 3.95 6.37 -13.83
C GLY A 195 3.66 7.08 -15.14
N ILE A 196 4.39 6.74 -16.18
CA ILE A 196 4.17 7.21 -17.56
C ILE A 196 4.44 6.09 -18.56
N SER A 197 3.72 6.12 -19.68
CA SER A 197 4.01 5.28 -20.85
C SER A 197 4.59 6.14 -21.98
N LEU A 198 5.60 5.61 -22.68
CA LEU A 198 6.17 6.27 -23.86
C LEU A 198 5.57 5.72 -25.17
N LYS A 199 4.44 5.03 -25.11
CA LYS A 199 3.81 4.31 -26.22
C LYS A 199 3.56 5.17 -27.46
N HIS A 200 3.37 6.47 -27.31
CA HIS A 200 3.05 7.39 -28.40
C HIS A 200 4.27 8.09 -29.02
N LEU A 201 5.46 7.96 -28.46
CA LEU A 201 6.64 8.61 -28.98
C LEU A 201 7.23 7.81 -30.15
N ARG A 202 7.48 8.48 -31.29
CA ARG A 202 8.08 7.83 -32.46
C ARG A 202 9.47 7.26 -32.14
N PRO A 203 9.83 6.13 -32.79
CA PRO A 203 11.11 5.48 -32.56
C PRO A 203 12.27 6.25 -33.16
N LYS A 204 13.48 5.96 -32.70
CA LYS A 204 14.74 6.50 -33.18
C LYS A 204 14.89 6.38 -34.69
N GLY A 205 15.32 7.44 -35.33
CA GLY A 205 15.50 7.55 -36.78
C GLY A 205 14.21 7.85 -37.56
N ALA A 206 13.05 7.97 -36.88
CA ALA A 206 11.83 8.45 -37.53
C ALA A 206 11.98 9.90 -37.99
N VAL A 207 11.39 10.24 -39.14
CA VAL A 207 11.47 11.57 -39.74
C VAL A 207 10.79 12.61 -38.84
N VAL A 208 11.43 13.78 -38.67
CA VAL A 208 10.87 14.98 -38.05
C VAL A 208 10.98 16.15 -39.00
N ASN A 209 9.93 17.01 -39.00
CA ASN A 209 9.86 18.18 -39.89
C ASN A 209 10.55 19.42 -39.26
N ASN A 210 11.78 19.24 -38.75
CA ASN A 210 12.58 20.33 -38.20
C ASN A 210 14.05 20.23 -38.65
N SER A 211 14.93 21.05 -38.09
CA SER A 211 16.35 21.10 -38.46
C SER A 211 17.17 19.82 -38.11
N ALA A 212 16.57 18.87 -37.42
CA ALA A 212 17.24 17.62 -37.03
C ALA A 212 17.04 16.49 -38.05
N ASP A 213 16.07 16.60 -38.93
CA ASP A 213 15.65 15.62 -39.94
C ASP A 213 15.14 14.28 -39.35
N GLU A 214 15.78 13.74 -38.33
CA GLU A 214 15.43 12.50 -37.62
C GLU A 214 15.38 12.68 -36.10
N THR A 215 14.49 11.93 -35.43
CA THR A 215 14.40 11.91 -33.95
C THR A 215 15.44 11.03 -33.30
N THR A 216 15.82 11.37 -32.07
CA THR A 216 16.64 10.49 -31.20
C THR A 216 15.86 9.33 -30.58
N GLY A 217 14.53 9.31 -30.75
CA GLY A 217 13.65 8.23 -30.31
C GLY A 217 13.10 8.39 -28.88
N ALA A 218 12.15 7.48 -28.55
CA ALA A 218 11.43 7.50 -27.27
C ALA A 218 12.38 7.36 -26.06
N VAL A 219 13.40 6.51 -26.17
CA VAL A 219 14.34 6.20 -25.08
C VAL A 219 15.20 7.41 -24.68
N SER A 220 15.50 8.31 -25.62
CA SER A 220 16.31 9.49 -25.32
C SER A 220 15.61 10.47 -24.37
N PHE A 221 14.28 10.54 -24.40
CA PHE A 221 13.50 11.39 -23.49
C PHE A 221 13.37 10.85 -22.06
N MET A 222 13.75 9.60 -21.82
CA MET A 222 13.77 9.03 -20.48
C MET A 222 14.71 9.79 -19.53
N ASP A 223 15.81 10.33 -20.05
CA ASP A 223 16.76 11.12 -19.24
C ASP A 223 16.14 12.45 -18.76
N LEU A 224 15.28 13.10 -19.56
CA LEU A 224 14.51 14.27 -19.15
C LEU A 224 13.63 13.94 -17.94
N TYR A 225 12.86 12.85 -18.02
CA TYR A 225 11.94 12.45 -16.95
C TYR A 225 12.69 11.96 -15.71
N SER A 226 13.76 11.20 -15.90
CA SER A 226 14.61 10.75 -14.81
C SER A 226 15.26 11.92 -14.07
N THR A 227 15.83 12.88 -14.81
CA THR A 227 16.43 14.09 -14.23
C THR A 227 15.40 14.92 -13.46
N THR A 228 14.21 15.13 -14.03
CA THR A 228 13.10 15.82 -13.36
C THR A 228 12.76 15.14 -12.03
N THR A 229 12.72 13.81 -12.01
CA THR A 229 12.47 13.02 -10.79
C THR A 229 13.57 13.21 -9.74
N GLY A 230 14.82 13.23 -10.17
CA GLY A 230 15.97 13.41 -9.27
C GLY A 230 16.08 14.81 -8.66
N LEU A 231 15.61 15.85 -9.38
CA LEU A 231 15.67 17.25 -8.94
C LEU A 231 14.62 17.59 -7.89
N ILE A 232 13.44 17.01 -7.96
CA ILE A 232 12.32 17.34 -7.06
C ILE A 232 12.36 16.41 -5.85
N GLY A 233 13.04 16.88 -4.80
CA GLY A 233 13.14 16.17 -3.52
C GLY A 233 11.98 16.46 -2.55
N MET A 234 11.64 15.50 -1.72
CA MET A 234 10.67 15.62 -0.63
C MET A 234 11.31 15.16 0.68
N ARG A 235 11.61 16.08 1.62
CA ARG A 235 12.08 15.76 3.00
C ARG A 235 12.90 14.46 3.08
N GLY A 236 14.03 14.39 2.36
CA GLY A 236 14.92 13.22 2.36
C GLY A 236 14.46 12.03 1.49
N ARG A 237 13.41 12.20 0.65
CA ARG A 237 13.05 11.25 -0.41
C ARG A 237 13.14 11.93 -1.76
N ARG A 238 13.63 11.21 -2.77
CA ARG A 238 13.54 11.60 -4.18
C ARG A 238 12.16 11.26 -4.71
N GLY A 239 11.76 11.84 -5.82
CA GLY A 239 10.59 11.41 -6.58
C GLY A 239 10.69 9.92 -6.93
N ALA A 240 9.57 9.27 -7.20
CA ALA A 240 9.53 7.89 -7.67
C ALA A 240 8.85 7.89 -9.05
N LEU A 241 9.49 7.24 -10.03
CA LEU A 241 9.04 7.19 -11.41
C LEU A 241 9.00 5.75 -11.91
N MET A 242 7.95 5.40 -12.64
CA MET A 242 7.88 4.24 -13.52
C MET A 242 7.78 4.72 -14.95
N ILE A 243 8.65 4.23 -15.83
CA ILE A 243 8.53 4.42 -17.28
C ILE A 243 8.21 3.08 -17.91
N THR A 244 7.17 3.03 -18.74
CA THR A 244 6.78 1.83 -19.45
C THR A 244 6.87 2.00 -20.95
N LEU A 245 7.17 0.89 -21.66
CA LEU A 245 7.15 0.81 -23.11
C LEU A 245 6.52 -0.53 -23.53
N PRO A 246 5.60 -0.54 -24.53
CA PRO A 246 5.08 -1.77 -25.09
C PRO A 246 6.17 -2.61 -25.79
N VAL A 247 6.04 -3.94 -25.74
CA VAL A 247 7.02 -4.90 -26.31
C VAL A 247 7.06 -4.85 -27.84
N ASP A 248 6.03 -4.30 -28.48
CA ASP A 248 5.92 -4.11 -29.94
C ASP A 248 6.45 -2.76 -30.43
N HIS A 249 6.99 -1.93 -29.54
CA HIS A 249 7.60 -0.66 -29.91
C HIS A 249 8.98 -0.87 -30.56
N PRO A 250 9.32 -0.21 -31.70
CA PRO A 250 10.60 -0.40 -32.38
C PRO A 250 11.87 -0.04 -31.59
N ASP A 251 11.74 0.78 -30.51
CA ASP A 251 12.86 1.12 -29.61
C ASP A 251 12.98 0.18 -28.41
N ILE A 252 12.25 -0.96 -28.38
CA ILE A 252 12.22 -1.83 -27.19
C ILE A 252 13.59 -2.39 -26.82
N GLU A 253 14.46 -2.69 -27.80
CA GLU A 253 15.81 -3.19 -27.53
C GLU A 253 16.67 -2.13 -26.85
N ASP A 254 16.59 -0.86 -27.29
CA ASP A 254 17.29 0.27 -26.67
C ASP A 254 16.73 0.57 -25.28
N PHE A 255 15.41 0.41 -25.07
CA PHE A 255 14.75 0.53 -23.76
C PHE A 255 15.26 -0.52 -22.76
N ILE A 256 15.41 -1.78 -23.17
CA ILE A 256 15.96 -2.85 -22.34
C ILE A 256 17.40 -2.51 -21.91
N ASP A 257 18.19 -1.99 -22.85
CA ASP A 257 19.61 -1.75 -22.64
C ASP A 257 19.92 -0.45 -21.89
N VAL A 258 18.96 0.46 -21.72
CA VAL A 258 19.21 1.79 -21.15
C VAL A 258 19.82 1.75 -19.75
N LYS A 259 19.47 0.74 -18.96
CA LYS A 259 19.99 0.54 -17.59
C LYS A 259 21.40 -0.06 -17.54
N ASN A 260 21.93 -0.55 -18.66
CA ASN A 260 23.31 -1.03 -18.73
C ASN A 260 24.32 0.13 -18.55
N ASP A 261 23.91 1.37 -18.82
CA ASP A 261 24.65 2.59 -18.52
C ASP A 261 24.17 3.17 -17.19
N LEU A 262 24.94 2.95 -16.12
CA LEU A 262 24.63 3.40 -14.77
C LEU A 262 24.57 4.94 -14.62
N SER A 263 24.98 5.71 -15.64
CA SER A 263 24.85 7.17 -15.63
C SER A 263 23.47 7.66 -16.12
N LYS A 264 22.70 6.77 -16.76
CA LYS A 264 21.39 7.11 -17.39
C LYS A 264 20.21 6.61 -16.58
N VAL A 265 19.12 7.35 -16.65
CA VAL A 265 17.79 6.96 -16.11
C VAL A 265 17.86 6.45 -14.65
N ASN A 266 18.71 7.06 -13.81
CA ASN A 266 18.98 6.60 -12.45
C ASN A 266 17.81 6.78 -11.45
N PHE A 267 16.85 7.65 -11.79
CA PHE A 267 15.75 8.00 -10.90
C PHE A 267 14.40 7.46 -11.36
N ALA A 268 14.42 6.48 -12.27
CA ALA A 268 13.23 5.79 -12.74
C ALA A 268 13.38 4.27 -12.64
N ASN A 269 12.28 3.59 -12.30
CA ASN A 269 12.10 2.17 -12.60
C ASN A 269 11.58 2.04 -14.03
N ILE A 270 11.91 0.95 -14.70
CA ILE A 270 11.43 0.66 -16.05
C ILE A 270 10.74 -0.70 -16.11
N SER A 271 9.63 -0.78 -16.85
CA SER A 271 8.90 -2.03 -17.08
C SER A 271 8.42 -2.14 -18.52
N ILE A 272 8.38 -3.36 -19.04
CA ILE A 272 7.89 -3.67 -20.38
C ILE A 272 6.44 -4.13 -20.27
N MET A 273 5.57 -3.55 -21.09
CA MET A 273 4.21 -4.01 -21.28
C MET A 273 4.21 -5.16 -22.28
N ILE A 274 4.01 -6.37 -21.79
CA ILE A 274 4.05 -7.61 -22.60
C ILE A 274 2.62 -8.02 -22.93
N SER A 275 2.37 -8.34 -24.23
CA SER A 275 1.10 -8.90 -24.71
C SER A 275 1.11 -10.43 -24.65
N ASP A 276 -0.09 -11.02 -24.62
CA ASP A 276 -0.27 -12.47 -24.73
C ASP A 276 0.24 -13.00 -26.07
N ASP A 277 0.00 -12.26 -27.16
CA ASP A 277 0.54 -12.60 -28.50
C ASP A 277 2.08 -12.70 -28.51
N PHE A 278 2.77 -11.84 -27.75
CA PHE A 278 4.23 -11.94 -27.61
C PHE A 278 4.63 -13.20 -26.85
N MET A 279 3.95 -13.53 -25.76
CA MET A 279 4.23 -14.74 -25.00
C MET A 279 3.96 -15.99 -25.82
N ASP A 280 2.87 -16.02 -26.59
CA ASP A 280 2.56 -17.09 -27.53
C ASP A 280 3.68 -17.23 -28.62
N ALA A 281 4.18 -16.11 -29.14
CA ALA A 281 5.30 -16.11 -30.07
C ALA A 281 6.60 -16.63 -29.43
N VAL A 282 6.82 -16.37 -28.14
CA VAL A 282 7.95 -16.93 -27.37
C VAL A 282 7.82 -18.44 -27.24
N GLU A 283 6.64 -18.95 -26.87
CA GLU A 283 6.42 -20.41 -26.76
C GLU A 283 6.61 -21.15 -28.07
N ASN A 284 6.09 -20.58 -29.15
CA ASN A 284 6.11 -21.19 -30.49
C ASN A 284 7.39 -20.90 -31.31
N ASP A 285 8.42 -20.28 -30.68
CA ASP A 285 9.65 -19.84 -31.39
C ASP A 285 9.37 -18.99 -32.64
N GLY A 286 8.35 -18.14 -32.53
CA GLY A 286 7.85 -17.29 -33.62
C GLY A 286 8.73 -16.07 -33.89
N VAL A 287 8.33 -15.31 -34.90
CA VAL A 287 8.89 -13.99 -35.22
C VAL A 287 8.00 -12.95 -34.58
N TRP A 288 8.61 -12.00 -33.86
CA TRP A 288 7.93 -10.84 -33.30
C TRP A 288 8.15 -9.62 -34.20
N THR A 289 7.08 -8.90 -34.49
CA THR A 289 7.11 -7.69 -35.30
C THR A 289 6.81 -6.48 -34.42
N MET A 290 7.76 -5.58 -34.32
CA MET A 290 7.61 -4.28 -33.69
C MET A 290 7.20 -3.28 -34.76
N LYS A 291 6.14 -2.49 -34.52
CA LYS A 291 5.57 -1.57 -35.51
C LYS A 291 5.17 -0.26 -34.87
N PHE A 292 5.48 0.83 -35.54
CA PHE A 292 5.04 2.18 -35.16
C PHE A 292 4.61 2.95 -36.41
N GLU A 293 3.49 3.63 -36.33
CA GLU A 293 3.00 4.51 -37.39
C GLU A 293 3.07 5.97 -36.92
N VAL A 294 3.83 6.78 -37.62
CA VAL A 294 4.02 8.19 -37.32
C VAL A 294 2.84 8.97 -37.89
N GLU A 295 1.98 9.50 -37.02
CA GLU A 295 0.70 10.12 -37.42
C GLU A 295 0.85 11.27 -38.41
N ASP A 296 1.80 12.17 -38.21
CA ASP A 296 1.97 13.39 -39.01
C ASP A 296 2.59 13.16 -40.39
N THR A 297 3.36 12.08 -40.55
CA THR A 297 4.04 11.73 -41.81
C THR A 297 3.43 10.53 -42.53
N GLY A 298 2.67 9.68 -41.82
CA GLY A 298 2.20 8.39 -42.30
C GLY A 298 3.34 7.36 -42.49
N GLU A 299 4.54 7.65 -41.98
CA GLU A 299 5.66 6.71 -42.01
C GLU A 299 5.37 5.51 -41.12
N VAL A 300 5.56 4.30 -41.67
CA VAL A 300 5.43 3.05 -40.91
C VAL A 300 6.80 2.44 -40.71
N ILE A 301 7.25 2.43 -39.46
CA ILE A 301 8.52 1.84 -39.06
C ILE A 301 8.28 0.42 -38.55
N THR A 302 8.97 -0.54 -39.11
CA THR A 302 8.81 -1.97 -38.75
C THR A 302 10.18 -2.60 -38.49
N LYS A 303 10.31 -3.31 -37.38
CA LYS A 303 11.47 -4.16 -37.07
C LYS A 303 10.99 -5.56 -36.71
N THR A 304 11.76 -6.58 -37.02
CA THR A 304 11.43 -7.97 -36.69
C THR A 304 12.57 -8.64 -35.95
N ILE A 305 12.23 -9.48 -34.99
CA ILE A 305 13.17 -10.27 -34.21
C ILE A 305 12.55 -11.63 -33.88
N LYS A 306 13.34 -12.65 -33.58
CA LYS A 306 12.83 -13.86 -32.93
C LYS A 306 12.31 -13.52 -31.53
N ALA A 307 11.07 -13.89 -31.24
CA ALA A 307 10.44 -13.57 -29.93
C ALA A 307 11.27 -14.11 -28.73
N ARG A 308 11.77 -15.35 -28.84
CA ARG A 308 12.66 -15.93 -27.82
C ARG A 308 13.95 -15.14 -27.63
N LYS A 309 14.51 -14.55 -28.71
CA LYS A 309 15.73 -13.74 -28.60
C LYS A 309 15.45 -12.44 -27.80
N LEU A 310 14.31 -11.80 -28.05
CA LEU A 310 13.92 -10.61 -27.31
C LEU A 310 13.60 -10.94 -25.84
N PHE A 311 12.87 -12.04 -25.60
CA PHE A 311 12.55 -12.51 -24.24
C PHE A 311 13.81 -12.85 -23.43
N ARG A 312 14.78 -13.55 -24.08
CA ARG A 312 16.09 -13.81 -23.50
C ARG A 312 16.83 -12.52 -23.14
N LYS A 313 16.82 -11.52 -24.02
CA LYS A 313 17.43 -10.21 -23.77
C LYS A 313 16.83 -9.50 -22.55
N ILE A 314 15.50 -9.58 -22.38
CA ILE A 314 14.82 -9.05 -21.17
C ILE A 314 15.33 -9.77 -19.92
N ALA A 315 15.39 -11.10 -19.94
CA ALA A 315 15.87 -11.89 -18.80
C ALA A 315 17.36 -11.63 -18.48
N GLU A 316 18.22 -11.46 -19.49
CA GLU A 316 19.64 -11.12 -19.34
C GLU A 316 19.83 -9.74 -18.70
N SER A 317 19.04 -8.73 -19.13
CA SER A 317 19.07 -7.40 -18.52
C SER A 317 18.61 -7.46 -17.06
N ASN A 318 17.50 -8.16 -16.77
CA ASN A 318 17.03 -8.33 -15.41
C ASN A 318 18.03 -9.08 -14.52
N HIS A 319 18.64 -10.16 -15.02
CA HIS A 319 19.68 -10.89 -14.29
C HIS A 319 20.84 -10.00 -13.85
N LYS A 320 21.23 -9.06 -14.70
CA LYS A 320 22.35 -8.13 -14.46
C LYS A 320 21.95 -6.94 -13.58
N MET A 321 20.77 -6.35 -13.82
CA MET A 321 20.37 -5.04 -13.29
C MET A 321 19.12 -5.09 -12.41
N ALA A 322 18.43 -6.23 -12.26
CA ALA A 322 17.09 -6.37 -11.69
C ALA A 322 16.01 -5.50 -12.39
N GLU A 323 16.28 -5.07 -13.62
CA GLU A 323 15.40 -4.30 -14.50
C GLU A 323 15.63 -4.71 -15.97
N PRO A 324 14.61 -4.59 -16.84
CA PRO A 324 13.25 -4.12 -16.60
C PRO A 324 12.37 -5.11 -15.82
N GLY A 325 11.31 -4.58 -15.17
CA GLY A 325 10.18 -5.39 -14.72
C GLY A 325 9.27 -5.79 -15.89
N ILE A 326 8.34 -6.72 -15.64
CA ILE A 326 7.34 -7.15 -16.63
C ILE A 326 5.94 -6.85 -16.12
N LEU A 327 5.11 -6.29 -17.01
CA LEU A 327 3.68 -6.11 -16.86
C LEU A 327 2.98 -6.91 -17.96
N PHE A 328 2.15 -7.87 -17.59
CA PHE A 328 1.31 -8.64 -18.53
C PHE A 328 0.09 -7.79 -18.90
N TRP A 329 0.26 -6.98 -19.97
CA TRP A 329 -0.61 -5.85 -20.19
C TRP A 329 -2.02 -6.24 -20.61
N ASP A 330 -2.17 -7.32 -21.39
CA ASP A 330 -3.50 -7.81 -21.76
C ASP A 330 -4.26 -8.31 -20.54
N ARG A 331 -3.57 -8.95 -19.56
CA ARG A 331 -4.18 -9.32 -18.28
C ARG A 331 -4.54 -8.08 -17.44
N VAL A 332 -3.71 -7.03 -17.50
CA VAL A 332 -4.03 -5.75 -16.82
C VAL A 332 -5.30 -5.16 -17.41
N GLN A 333 -5.45 -5.11 -18.72
CA GLN A 333 -6.59 -4.51 -19.42
C GLN A 333 -7.87 -5.35 -19.37
N SER A 334 -7.76 -6.68 -19.29
CA SER A 334 -8.91 -7.59 -19.37
C SER A 334 -9.46 -8.07 -18.01
N TYR A 335 -8.73 -7.89 -16.91
CA TYR A 335 -9.11 -8.45 -15.61
C TYR A 335 -9.27 -7.38 -14.53
N HIS A 336 -10.34 -6.62 -14.62
CA HIS A 336 -10.73 -5.59 -13.64
C HIS A 336 -12.22 -5.26 -13.75
N ILE A 337 -12.76 -4.44 -12.84
CA ILE A 337 -14.19 -4.11 -12.76
C ILE A 337 -14.72 -3.47 -14.05
N LYS A 338 -13.93 -2.68 -14.76
CA LYS A 338 -14.34 -1.95 -15.97
C LYS A 338 -13.81 -2.58 -17.27
N SER A 339 -13.45 -3.87 -17.29
CA SER A 339 -12.86 -4.52 -18.48
C SER A 339 -13.75 -4.51 -19.73
N GLU A 340 -15.06 -4.40 -19.54
CA GLU A 340 -16.06 -4.37 -20.64
C GLU A 340 -16.49 -2.95 -21.04
N ASP A 341 -15.87 -1.92 -20.47
CA ASP A 341 -16.15 -0.53 -20.82
C ASP A 341 -15.21 -0.07 -21.93
N GLU A 342 -15.71 -0.01 -23.17
CA GLU A 342 -14.93 0.37 -24.37
C GLU A 342 -14.31 1.78 -24.27
N ASN A 343 -14.79 2.63 -23.36
CA ASN A 343 -14.28 3.98 -23.15
C ASN A 343 -13.26 4.07 -22.02
N PHE A 344 -12.87 2.94 -21.43
CA PHE A 344 -11.90 2.89 -20.34
C PHE A 344 -10.68 2.06 -20.70
N GLU A 345 -9.51 2.64 -20.54
CA GLU A 345 -8.22 1.99 -20.77
C GLU A 345 -7.24 2.40 -19.66
N PHE A 346 -6.50 1.45 -19.14
CA PHE A 346 -5.34 1.77 -18.32
C PHE A 346 -4.19 2.26 -19.20
N SER A 347 -3.53 3.31 -18.76
CA SER A 347 -2.44 3.95 -19.51
C SER A 347 -1.06 3.48 -19.09
N ALA A 348 -0.84 3.33 -17.80
CA ALA A 348 0.41 2.86 -17.19
C ALA A 348 0.16 2.36 -15.76
N THR A 349 1.23 2.01 -15.04
CA THR A 349 1.17 1.72 -13.60
C THR A 349 1.97 2.74 -12.80
N ASN A 350 1.68 2.84 -11.51
CA ASN A 350 2.50 3.58 -10.55
C ASN A 350 3.92 2.96 -10.40
N PRO A 351 4.85 3.61 -9.67
CA PRO A 351 6.24 3.14 -9.53
C PRO A 351 6.45 1.73 -8.97
N CYS A 352 5.48 1.21 -8.21
CA CYS A 352 5.56 -0.13 -7.60
C CYS A 352 4.74 -1.19 -8.35
N GLY A 353 4.00 -0.80 -9.40
CA GLY A 353 3.27 -1.71 -10.29
C GLY A 353 1.92 -2.22 -9.77
N GLU A 354 1.50 -1.88 -8.56
CA GLU A 354 0.24 -2.36 -7.98
C GLU A 354 -1.00 -1.60 -8.44
N LEU A 355 -0.83 -0.45 -9.09
CA LEU A 355 -1.91 0.41 -9.54
C LEU A 355 -1.83 0.71 -11.03
N PRO A 356 -2.42 -0.13 -11.88
CA PRO A 356 -2.83 0.31 -13.22
C PRO A 356 -3.85 1.43 -13.10
N LEU A 357 -3.65 2.52 -13.83
CA LEU A 357 -4.52 3.69 -13.80
C LEU A 357 -4.73 4.24 -15.22
N ASP A 358 -5.86 4.92 -15.41
CA ASP A 358 -6.16 5.72 -16.58
C ASP A 358 -5.25 6.96 -16.67
N GLU A 359 -5.36 7.70 -17.75
CA GLU A 359 -4.63 8.95 -17.95
C GLU A 359 -5.05 10.02 -16.92
N GLY A 360 -4.08 10.54 -16.19
CA GLY A 360 -4.33 11.45 -15.09
C GLY A 360 -4.87 10.75 -13.83
N GLY A 361 -4.90 9.42 -13.81
CA GLY A 361 -5.41 8.65 -12.67
C GLY A 361 -4.61 8.81 -11.39
N SER A 362 -5.29 8.71 -10.26
CA SER A 362 -4.68 8.67 -8.94
C SER A 362 -5.49 7.76 -8.03
N CYS A 363 -4.83 7.12 -7.06
CA CYS A 363 -5.51 6.23 -6.15
C CYS A 363 -5.11 6.49 -4.69
N LEU A 364 -6.08 6.32 -3.79
CA LEU A 364 -5.88 6.31 -2.35
C LEU A 364 -5.72 4.86 -1.88
N LEU A 365 -4.61 4.59 -1.19
CA LEU A 365 -4.28 3.26 -0.70
C LEU A 365 -4.48 3.13 0.81
N SER A 366 -4.77 1.90 1.22
CA SER A 366 -4.81 1.50 2.62
C SER A 366 -4.48 0.01 2.77
N SER A 367 -4.21 -0.44 3.99
CA SER A 367 -3.89 -1.84 4.24
C SER A 367 -4.48 -2.33 5.55
N ILE A 368 -5.10 -3.52 5.48
CA ILE A 368 -5.61 -4.26 6.63
C ILE A 368 -4.50 -5.18 7.12
N ASN A 369 -4.21 -5.15 8.40
CA ASN A 369 -3.22 -6.02 9.01
C ASN A 369 -3.85 -7.36 9.38
N LEU A 370 -3.65 -8.38 8.56
CA LEU A 370 -4.24 -9.70 8.72
C LEU A 370 -3.81 -10.38 10.02
N SER A 371 -2.60 -10.11 10.50
CA SER A 371 -2.06 -10.73 11.73
C SER A 371 -2.83 -10.37 13.00
N GLU A 372 -3.59 -9.26 12.98
CA GLU A 372 -4.41 -8.81 14.12
C GLU A 372 -5.84 -9.41 14.11
N TYR A 373 -6.10 -10.32 13.18
CA TYR A 373 -7.34 -11.11 13.12
C TYR A 373 -7.12 -12.59 13.47
N VAL A 374 -5.95 -12.94 14.01
CA VAL A 374 -5.70 -14.30 14.52
C VAL A 374 -6.09 -14.39 15.99
N LEU A 375 -7.03 -15.27 16.30
CA LEU A 375 -7.39 -15.65 17.65
C LEU A 375 -6.51 -16.79 18.13
N ASN A 376 -6.15 -16.79 19.42
CA ASN A 376 -5.28 -17.77 20.06
C ASN A 376 -3.94 -17.99 19.31
N PRO A 377 -3.18 -16.91 18.99
CA PRO A 377 -1.96 -17.01 18.21
C PRO A 377 -0.94 -17.95 18.87
N PHE A 378 -0.13 -18.63 18.06
CA PHE A 378 0.92 -19.55 18.48
C PHE A 378 0.43 -20.79 19.24
N THR A 379 -0.84 -21.16 19.06
CA THR A 379 -1.42 -22.38 19.65
C THR A 379 -2.05 -23.26 18.58
N GLU A 380 -2.29 -24.53 18.90
CA GLU A 380 -3.03 -25.47 18.03
C GLU A 380 -4.48 -25.03 17.73
N ASN A 381 -5.01 -24.11 18.52
CA ASN A 381 -6.36 -23.55 18.36
C ASN A 381 -6.34 -22.17 17.68
N ALA A 382 -5.25 -21.81 17.01
CA ALA A 382 -5.17 -20.56 16.28
C ALA A 382 -6.14 -20.57 15.09
N ILE A 383 -6.99 -19.55 15.01
CA ILE A 383 -7.98 -19.42 13.93
C ILE A 383 -8.09 -17.95 13.48
N PHE A 384 -8.48 -17.75 12.23
CA PHE A 384 -8.75 -16.41 11.69
C PHE A 384 -10.16 -15.93 12.08
N ASP A 385 -10.29 -14.73 12.63
CA ASP A 385 -11.56 -14.13 13.07
C ASP A 385 -12.32 -13.48 11.89
N TYR A 386 -12.94 -14.33 11.06
CA TYR A 386 -13.77 -13.88 9.93
C TYR A 386 -14.90 -12.95 10.35
N LYS A 387 -15.47 -13.15 11.54
CA LYS A 387 -16.58 -12.32 12.03
C LYS A 387 -16.12 -10.88 12.27
N GLN A 388 -15.01 -10.69 12.97
CA GLN A 388 -14.51 -9.35 13.20
C GLN A 388 -14.00 -8.72 11.90
N PHE A 389 -13.34 -9.51 11.04
CA PHE A 389 -12.81 -9.08 9.75
C PHE A 389 -13.93 -8.52 8.85
N THR A 390 -15.02 -9.28 8.66
CA THR A 390 -16.18 -8.83 7.85
C THR A 390 -16.96 -7.69 8.50
N THR A 391 -16.88 -7.53 9.83
CA THR A 391 -17.49 -6.39 10.54
C THR A 391 -16.69 -5.10 10.33
N ASP A 392 -15.36 -5.18 10.25
CA ASP A 392 -14.48 -4.01 10.14
C ASP A 392 -14.44 -3.45 8.70
N ILE A 393 -14.51 -4.30 7.67
CA ILE A 393 -14.38 -3.91 6.26
C ILE A 393 -15.37 -2.82 5.81
N PRO A 394 -16.69 -2.86 6.10
CA PRO A 394 -17.61 -1.82 5.68
C PRO A 394 -17.21 -0.41 6.16
N HIS A 395 -16.70 -0.31 7.39
CA HIS A 395 -16.22 0.96 7.95
C HIS A 395 -14.93 1.44 7.27
N ILE A 396 -14.10 0.51 6.80
CA ILE A 396 -12.89 0.84 6.03
C ILE A 396 -13.27 1.36 4.65
N VAL A 397 -14.21 0.70 3.95
CA VAL A 397 -14.69 1.11 2.62
C VAL A 397 -15.29 2.51 2.68
N GLU A 398 -16.18 2.77 3.64
CA GLU A 398 -16.79 4.08 3.85
C GLU A 398 -15.71 5.16 4.13
N PHE A 399 -14.77 4.86 5.01
CA PHE A 399 -13.68 5.78 5.35
C PHE A 399 -12.78 6.12 4.15
N MET A 400 -12.53 5.15 3.27
CA MET A 400 -11.71 5.37 2.08
C MET A 400 -12.45 6.23 1.04
N ASP A 401 -13.78 6.07 0.89
CA ASP A 401 -14.61 6.94 0.04
C ASP A 401 -14.68 8.38 0.61
N ASP A 402 -14.80 8.54 1.94
CA ASP A 402 -14.75 9.84 2.61
C ASP A 402 -13.40 10.55 2.41
N LEU A 403 -12.29 9.80 2.52
CA LEU A 403 -10.94 10.33 2.25
C LEU A 403 -10.77 10.75 0.80
N LEU A 404 -11.35 10.01 -0.13
CA LEU A 404 -11.32 10.36 -1.55
C LEU A 404 -12.08 11.67 -1.79
N GLU A 405 -13.28 11.78 -1.27
CA GLU A 405 -14.11 12.99 -1.40
C GLU A 405 -13.39 14.23 -0.82
N GLU A 406 -12.81 14.08 0.38
CA GLU A 406 -12.01 15.12 1.01
C GLU A 406 -10.76 15.47 0.20
N GLY A 407 -10.10 14.44 -0.39
CA GLY A 407 -8.77 14.55 -1.00
C GLY A 407 -8.75 15.08 -2.43
N ILE A 408 -9.82 14.92 -3.20
CA ILE A 408 -9.88 15.32 -4.64
C ILE A 408 -9.46 16.77 -4.84
N GLN A 409 -9.93 17.68 -4.00
CA GLN A 409 -9.62 19.11 -4.11
C GLN A 409 -8.13 19.42 -3.93
N TYR A 410 -7.36 18.55 -3.27
CA TYR A 410 -5.94 18.74 -2.96
C TYR A 410 -5.01 18.11 -4.01
N LEU A 411 -5.56 17.44 -5.02
CA LEU A 411 -4.75 16.88 -6.11
C LEU A 411 -4.07 18.01 -6.91
N PRO A 412 -2.79 17.83 -7.32
CA PRO A 412 -1.97 18.91 -7.87
C PRO A 412 -2.35 19.37 -9.29
N LEU A 413 -2.94 18.49 -10.10
CA LEU A 413 -3.30 18.76 -11.50
C LEU A 413 -4.82 18.63 -11.70
N GLU A 414 -5.41 19.44 -12.61
CA GLU A 414 -6.85 19.38 -12.84
C GLU A 414 -7.27 18.06 -13.48
N GLN A 415 -6.48 17.53 -14.42
CA GLN A 415 -6.72 16.21 -15.01
C GLN A 415 -6.82 15.09 -13.96
N GLN A 416 -6.01 15.16 -12.88
CA GLN A 416 -6.07 14.20 -11.77
C GLN A 416 -7.36 14.34 -10.97
N LYS A 417 -7.85 15.56 -10.78
CA LYS A 417 -9.14 15.80 -10.12
C LYS A 417 -10.31 15.31 -10.96
N GLU A 418 -10.23 15.49 -12.29
CA GLU A 418 -11.25 15.02 -13.22
C GLU A 418 -11.34 13.49 -13.22
N SER A 419 -10.22 12.78 -13.37
CA SER A 419 -10.17 11.32 -13.28
C SER A 419 -10.70 10.82 -11.92
N ALA A 420 -10.23 11.42 -10.82
CA ALA A 420 -10.68 11.04 -9.48
C ALA A 420 -12.18 11.27 -9.26
N ARG A 421 -12.78 12.32 -9.84
CA ARG A 421 -14.23 12.54 -9.80
C ARG A 421 -15.00 11.51 -10.63
N LYS A 422 -14.51 11.20 -11.84
CA LYS A 422 -15.15 10.27 -12.79
C LYS A 422 -15.17 8.84 -12.28
N TYR A 423 -14.02 8.35 -11.82
CA TYR A 423 -13.80 6.93 -11.53
C TYR A 423 -13.78 6.59 -10.04
N ARG A 424 -13.50 7.56 -9.16
CA ARG A 424 -13.49 7.38 -7.70
C ARG A 424 -12.63 6.19 -7.24
N GLN A 425 -11.40 6.08 -7.71
CA GLN A 425 -10.51 4.95 -7.50
C GLN A 425 -9.97 4.91 -6.06
N ILE A 426 -10.08 3.76 -5.41
CA ILE A 426 -9.48 3.44 -4.11
C ILE A 426 -8.78 2.08 -4.19
N GLY A 427 -7.82 1.83 -3.30
CA GLY A 427 -7.09 0.56 -3.21
C GLY A 427 -6.96 0.11 -1.77
N ILE A 428 -7.74 -0.91 -1.39
CA ILE A 428 -7.67 -1.55 -0.08
C ILE A 428 -6.84 -2.82 -0.24
N GLY A 429 -5.70 -2.89 0.45
CA GLY A 429 -4.81 -4.04 0.44
C GLY A 429 -4.64 -4.67 1.80
N VAL A 430 -3.62 -5.51 1.92
CA VAL A 430 -3.27 -6.22 3.15
C VAL A 430 -1.81 -5.99 3.53
N MET A 431 -1.47 -6.26 4.79
CA MET A 431 -0.13 -6.38 5.35
C MET A 431 -0.17 -7.39 6.51
N GLY A 432 0.98 -7.78 7.04
CA GLY A 432 1.06 -8.74 8.14
C GLY A 432 0.62 -10.16 7.75
N LEU A 433 0.70 -10.50 6.46
CA LEU A 433 0.26 -11.80 5.94
C LEU A 433 1.17 -12.94 6.42
N ALA A 434 2.49 -12.77 6.31
CA ALA A 434 3.44 -13.78 6.80
C ALA A 434 3.35 -13.94 8.31
N ASP A 435 3.16 -12.83 9.04
CA ASP A 435 2.93 -12.86 10.49
C ASP A 435 1.66 -13.61 10.87
N MET A 436 0.58 -13.46 10.09
CA MET A 436 -0.66 -14.21 10.27
C MET A 436 -0.40 -15.71 10.15
N PHE A 437 0.33 -16.17 9.12
CA PHE A 437 0.64 -17.58 8.95
C PHE A 437 1.49 -18.11 10.11
N ILE A 438 2.52 -17.39 10.53
CA ILE A 438 3.35 -17.75 11.66
C ILE A 438 2.52 -17.85 12.95
N LYS A 439 1.62 -16.89 13.22
CA LYS A 439 0.69 -16.94 14.35
C LYS A 439 -0.24 -18.15 14.33
N MET A 440 -0.52 -18.69 13.14
CA MET A 440 -1.38 -19.86 12.93
C MET A 440 -0.59 -21.18 12.78
N GLY A 441 0.74 -21.14 12.79
CA GLY A 441 1.59 -22.33 12.62
C GLY A 441 1.61 -22.88 11.19
N ILE A 442 1.36 -22.02 10.18
CA ILE A 442 1.26 -22.38 8.75
C ILE A 442 2.50 -21.89 8.02
N THR A 443 3.07 -22.73 7.19
CA THR A 443 4.22 -22.39 6.35
C THR A 443 3.77 -21.54 5.15
N TYR A 444 4.39 -20.38 4.93
CA TYR A 444 4.12 -19.52 3.79
C TYR A 444 4.45 -20.24 2.46
N GLY A 445 3.54 -20.16 1.49
CA GLY A 445 3.71 -20.68 0.13
C GLY A 445 3.34 -22.18 -0.01
N ASN A 446 3.03 -22.88 1.07
CA ASN A 446 2.56 -24.26 0.99
C ASN A 446 1.08 -24.34 0.58
N PHE A 447 0.59 -25.56 0.32
CA PHE A 447 -0.80 -25.79 -0.08
C PHE A 447 -1.83 -25.24 0.91
N GLU A 448 -1.57 -25.41 2.23
CA GLU A 448 -2.47 -24.94 3.29
C GLU A 448 -2.58 -23.42 3.30
N SER A 449 -1.45 -22.71 3.18
CA SER A 449 -1.42 -21.24 3.09
C SER A 449 -2.12 -20.74 1.85
N ASN A 450 -1.99 -21.43 0.70
CA ASN A 450 -2.69 -21.08 -0.55
C ASN A 450 -4.21 -21.22 -0.41
N VAL A 451 -4.68 -22.29 0.23
CA VAL A 451 -6.12 -22.48 0.49
C VAL A 451 -6.65 -21.43 1.45
N LEU A 452 -5.95 -21.21 2.57
CA LEU A 452 -6.38 -20.24 3.58
C LEU A 452 -6.45 -18.81 3.02
N ILE A 453 -5.40 -18.37 2.30
CA ILE A 453 -5.41 -17.01 1.75
C ILE A 453 -6.47 -16.83 0.68
N SER A 454 -6.74 -17.84 -0.15
CA SER A 454 -7.81 -17.80 -1.13
C SER A 454 -9.18 -17.58 -0.46
N ILE A 455 -9.45 -18.28 0.66
CA ILE A 455 -10.69 -18.09 1.43
C ILE A 455 -10.76 -16.70 2.04
N ILE A 456 -9.65 -16.20 2.64
CA ILE A 456 -9.60 -14.86 3.24
C ILE A 456 -9.84 -13.79 2.16
N MET A 457 -9.21 -13.92 1.00
CA MET A 457 -9.34 -12.96 -0.09
C MET A 457 -10.72 -13.01 -0.75
N ASP A 458 -11.34 -14.20 -0.88
CA ASP A 458 -12.73 -14.33 -1.33
C ASP A 458 -13.69 -13.60 -0.39
N VAL A 459 -13.58 -13.84 0.91
CA VAL A 459 -14.38 -13.13 1.92
C VAL A 459 -14.13 -11.63 1.89
N MET A 460 -12.87 -11.21 1.76
CA MET A 460 -12.49 -9.80 1.70
C MET A 460 -13.09 -9.10 0.48
N SER A 461 -12.89 -9.65 -0.71
CA SER A 461 -13.34 -9.05 -1.97
C SER A 461 -14.88 -8.97 -2.04
N ASN A 462 -15.58 -10.05 -1.69
CA ASN A 462 -17.05 -10.04 -1.65
C ASN A 462 -17.58 -9.04 -0.61
N THR A 463 -16.98 -8.95 0.59
CA THR A 463 -17.40 -7.99 1.61
C THR A 463 -17.15 -6.54 1.18
N ILE A 464 -16.01 -6.25 0.52
CA ILE A 464 -15.71 -4.92 -0.03
C ILE A 464 -16.71 -4.56 -1.15
N LEU A 465 -16.97 -5.46 -2.10
CA LEU A 465 -17.91 -5.24 -3.20
C LEU A 465 -19.34 -5.00 -2.69
N GLN A 466 -19.80 -5.79 -1.73
CA GLN A 466 -21.12 -5.61 -1.10
C GLN A 466 -21.21 -4.27 -0.35
N SER A 467 -20.19 -3.92 0.42
CA SER A 467 -20.12 -2.65 1.15
C SER A 467 -20.13 -1.46 0.19
N ASN A 468 -19.40 -1.58 -0.92
CA ASN A 468 -19.34 -0.55 -1.95
C ASN A 468 -20.66 -0.38 -2.70
N ALA A 469 -21.39 -1.49 -2.96
CA ALA A 469 -22.75 -1.43 -3.52
C ALA A 469 -23.76 -0.80 -2.55
N LEU A 470 -23.65 -1.06 -1.24
CA LEU A 470 -24.47 -0.36 -0.23
C LEU A 470 -24.14 1.13 -0.16
N LEU A 471 -22.89 1.48 -0.28
CA LEU A 471 -22.47 2.88 -0.32
C LEU A 471 -22.97 3.59 -1.58
N ALA A 472 -22.99 2.89 -2.73
CA ALA A 472 -23.61 3.38 -3.97
C ALA A 472 -25.12 3.62 -3.82
N LYS A 473 -25.83 2.75 -3.10
CA LYS A 473 -27.24 2.95 -2.78
C LYS A 473 -27.49 4.23 -1.97
N GLU A 474 -26.58 4.60 -1.08
CA GLU A 474 -26.72 5.76 -0.21
C GLU A 474 -26.22 7.06 -0.85
N ARG A 475 -25.10 7.01 -1.59
CA ARG A 475 -24.37 8.17 -2.10
C ARG A 475 -24.39 8.30 -3.62
N GLY A 476 -25.00 7.35 -4.33
CA GLY A 476 -24.95 7.24 -5.80
C GLY A 476 -23.73 6.48 -6.30
N VAL A 477 -23.80 6.01 -7.52
CA VAL A 477 -22.69 5.35 -8.24
C VAL A 477 -21.60 6.35 -8.62
N TYR A 478 -20.39 5.86 -8.98
CA TYR A 478 -19.39 6.75 -9.58
C TYR A 478 -19.87 7.27 -10.95
N PRO A 479 -19.50 8.51 -11.37
CA PRO A 479 -20.09 9.18 -12.54
C PRO A 479 -20.02 8.37 -13.85
N GLU A 480 -18.89 7.71 -14.13
CA GLU A 480 -18.70 6.86 -15.33
C GLU A 480 -19.10 5.40 -15.10
N TYR A 481 -20.08 5.16 -14.22
CA TYR A 481 -20.61 3.82 -14.01
C TYR A 481 -21.49 3.38 -15.18
N SER A 482 -21.22 2.19 -15.70
CA SER A 482 -22.06 1.47 -16.65
C SER A 482 -22.47 0.11 -16.08
N SER A 483 -23.65 -0.38 -16.43
CA SER A 483 -24.07 -1.75 -16.06
C SER A 483 -23.22 -2.85 -16.73
N GLU A 484 -22.42 -2.51 -17.72
CA GLU A 484 -21.47 -3.42 -18.40
C GLU A 484 -20.44 -4.01 -17.42
N VAL A 485 -20.16 -3.34 -16.30
CA VAL A 485 -19.32 -3.89 -15.23
C VAL A 485 -19.78 -5.28 -14.75
N LEU A 486 -21.07 -5.60 -14.86
CA LEU A 486 -21.61 -6.91 -14.49
C LEU A 486 -21.12 -8.06 -15.37
N ASN A 487 -20.62 -7.75 -16.56
CA ASN A 487 -20.05 -8.71 -17.51
C ASN A 487 -18.53 -8.79 -17.41
N SER A 488 -17.91 -8.04 -16.48
CA SER A 488 -16.44 -8.03 -16.37
C SER A 488 -15.92 -9.40 -15.92
N THR A 489 -14.85 -9.84 -16.54
CA THR A 489 -14.18 -11.11 -16.23
C THR A 489 -13.81 -11.22 -14.74
N TYR A 490 -13.45 -10.10 -14.12
CA TYR A 490 -13.16 -10.04 -12.69
C TYR A 490 -14.39 -10.34 -11.85
N LEU A 491 -15.53 -9.65 -12.06
CA LEU A 491 -16.75 -9.88 -11.27
C LEU A 491 -17.34 -11.27 -11.51
N GLU A 492 -17.31 -11.77 -12.75
CA GLU A 492 -17.73 -13.14 -13.06
C GLU A 492 -16.91 -14.19 -12.30
N SER A 493 -15.60 -13.94 -12.09
CA SER A 493 -14.71 -14.86 -11.40
C SER A 493 -14.82 -14.82 -9.88
N VAL A 494 -15.13 -13.64 -9.29
CA VAL A 494 -14.98 -13.38 -7.85
C VAL A 494 -16.30 -13.16 -7.13
N ALA A 495 -17.26 -12.48 -7.77
CA ALA A 495 -18.49 -12.08 -7.09
C ALA A 495 -19.45 -13.27 -6.93
N ASN A 496 -19.82 -13.56 -5.69
CA ASN A 496 -20.87 -14.55 -5.42
C ASN A 496 -22.26 -14.02 -5.80
N ASP A 497 -23.29 -14.91 -5.82
CA ASP A 497 -24.65 -14.54 -6.21
C ASP A 497 -25.25 -13.37 -5.43
N ILE A 498 -24.89 -13.22 -4.17
CA ILE A 498 -25.38 -12.11 -3.32
C ILE A 498 -24.73 -10.82 -3.80
N THR A 499 -23.41 -10.83 -3.99
CA THR A 499 -22.61 -9.70 -4.46
C THR A 499 -23.09 -9.23 -5.83
N MET A 500 -23.26 -10.16 -6.80
CA MET A 500 -23.75 -9.84 -8.14
C MET A 500 -25.15 -9.20 -8.11
N ARG A 501 -26.07 -9.76 -7.30
CA ARG A 501 -27.41 -9.15 -7.13
C ARG A 501 -27.36 -7.76 -6.51
N MET A 502 -26.46 -7.52 -5.56
CA MET A 502 -26.32 -6.20 -4.93
C MET A 502 -25.75 -5.17 -5.92
N ILE A 503 -24.71 -5.53 -6.67
CA ILE A 503 -24.13 -4.66 -7.71
C ILE A 503 -25.16 -4.40 -8.81
N GLY A 504 -25.86 -5.42 -9.30
CA GLY A 504 -26.92 -5.25 -10.31
C GLY A 504 -28.08 -4.35 -9.86
N LYS A 505 -28.33 -4.29 -8.54
CA LYS A 505 -29.41 -3.46 -7.99
C LYS A 505 -28.99 -2.04 -7.66
N TYR A 506 -27.78 -1.83 -7.18
CA TYR A 506 -27.33 -0.56 -6.61
C TYR A 506 -26.16 0.08 -7.35
N GLY A 507 -25.47 -0.67 -8.21
CA GLY A 507 -24.22 -0.27 -8.83
C GLY A 507 -23.03 -0.29 -7.86
N LEU A 508 -21.96 0.39 -8.23
CA LEU A 508 -20.76 0.57 -7.41
C LEU A 508 -20.47 2.05 -7.18
N ARG A 509 -19.97 2.40 -5.99
CA ARG A 509 -19.56 3.76 -5.60
C ARG A 509 -18.17 4.12 -6.12
N ASN A 510 -17.28 3.14 -6.27
CA ASN A 510 -15.89 3.27 -6.69
C ASN A 510 -15.61 2.27 -7.82
N SER A 511 -14.79 2.63 -8.80
CA SER A 511 -14.50 1.81 -9.98
C SER A 511 -13.34 0.82 -9.78
N GLN A 512 -12.47 1.06 -8.80
CA GLN A 512 -11.38 0.20 -8.38
C GLN A 512 -11.39 0.10 -6.86
N LEU A 513 -11.12 -1.08 -6.29
CA LEU A 513 -11.38 -1.35 -4.88
C LEU A 513 -10.21 -2.01 -4.14
N LEU A 514 -9.55 -3.00 -4.74
CA LEU A 514 -8.47 -3.75 -4.10
C LEU A 514 -7.14 -3.53 -4.83
N SER A 515 -6.09 -3.27 -4.07
CA SER A 515 -4.73 -3.14 -4.58
C SER A 515 -3.75 -3.48 -3.46
N ILE A 516 -2.74 -4.29 -3.76
CA ILE A 516 -1.77 -4.68 -2.74
C ILE A 516 -0.45 -3.94 -2.94
N ALA A 517 -0.31 -2.89 -2.15
CA ALA A 517 0.88 -2.05 -2.11
C ALA A 517 2.02 -2.68 -1.29
N PRO A 518 3.28 -2.25 -1.48
CA PRO A 518 4.43 -2.78 -0.71
C PRO A 518 4.35 -2.50 0.79
N THR A 519 3.62 -1.49 1.21
CA THR A 519 3.44 -1.02 2.61
C THR A 519 4.72 -0.73 3.40
N GLY A 520 5.88 -0.65 2.76
CA GLY A 520 7.21 -0.68 3.36
C GLY A 520 7.42 0.12 4.65
N SER A 521 6.92 1.37 4.72
CA SER A 521 7.08 2.20 5.93
C SER A 521 6.00 1.94 6.98
N ILE A 522 4.76 1.66 6.57
CA ILE A 522 3.65 1.44 7.53
C ILE A 522 3.74 0.06 8.17
N SER A 523 4.11 -0.97 7.41
CA SER A 523 4.34 -2.30 7.96
C SER A 523 5.54 -2.34 8.92
N THR A 524 6.66 -1.69 8.55
CA THR A 524 7.82 -1.58 9.46
C THR A 524 7.45 -0.81 10.74
N MET A 525 6.64 0.25 10.65
CA MET A 525 6.16 0.98 11.82
C MET A 525 5.30 0.12 12.75
N LEU A 526 4.51 -0.81 12.19
CA LEU A 526 3.71 -1.76 12.97
C LEU A 526 4.50 -2.99 13.44
N GLY A 527 5.67 -3.25 12.86
CA GLY A 527 6.49 -4.44 13.15
C GLY A 527 5.96 -5.71 12.48
N VAL A 528 5.37 -5.59 11.27
CA VAL A 528 4.80 -6.72 10.52
C VAL A 528 5.34 -6.78 9.09
N SER A 529 5.12 -7.90 8.40
CA SER A 529 5.44 -8.09 6.98
C SER A 529 4.65 -7.13 6.08
N GLY A 530 5.28 -6.69 4.99
CA GLY A 530 4.68 -5.77 4.03
C GLY A 530 3.87 -6.48 2.96
N GLY A 531 2.71 -5.94 2.60
CA GLY A 531 1.88 -6.47 1.50
C GLY A 531 1.64 -7.97 1.62
N VAL A 532 2.00 -8.68 0.56
CA VAL A 532 1.99 -10.15 0.52
C VAL A 532 3.38 -10.77 0.60
N GLU A 533 4.37 -9.98 1.05
CA GLU A 533 5.74 -10.49 1.16
C GLU A 533 5.89 -11.45 2.35
N PRO A 534 6.74 -12.49 2.25
CA PRO A 534 7.21 -13.25 3.39
C PRO A 534 8.08 -12.37 4.30
N ILE A 535 8.42 -12.86 5.50
CA ILE A 535 9.45 -12.18 6.30
C ILE A 535 10.78 -12.21 5.54
N PHE A 536 11.49 -11.09 5.56
CA PHE A 536 12.75 -10.99 4.83
C PHE A 536 13.88 -11.81 5.48
N ALA A 537 13.97 -11.75 6.81
CA ALA A 537 14.95 -12.47 7.60
C ALA A 537 14.42 -12.73 9.00
N ILE A 538 14.84 -13.84 9.63
CA ILE A 538 14.57 -14.17 11.04
C ILE A 538 15.18 -13.09 11.94
N SER A 539 16.42 -12.72 11.66
CA SER A 539 17.17 -11.71 12.39
C SER A 539 18.11 -10.93 11.46
N HIS A 540 18.54 -9.78 11.91
CA HIS A 540 19.57 -8.98 11.26
C HIS A 540 20.55 -8.43 12.28
N ASN A 541 21.79 -8.18 11.86
CA ASN A 541 22.79 -7.59 12.71
C ASN A 541 22.67 -6.06 12.69
N ARG A 542 22.50 -5.45 13.85
CA ARG A 542 22.53 -4.00 14.03
C ARG A 542 23.86 -3.58 14.63
N LYS A 543 24.62 -2.81 13.88
CA LYS A 543 25.82 -2.17 14.38
C LYS A 543 25.42 -0.94 15.18
N SER A 544 25.76 -0.89 16.48
CA SER A 544 25.60 0.30 17.31
C SER A 544 26.95 0.99 17.44
N GLU A 545 27.04 2.25 17.01
CA GLU A 545 28.17 3.12 17.36
C GLU A 545 28.09 3.36 18.86
N SER A 546 29.10 2.91 19.55
CA SER A 546 29.22 2.57 20.96
C SER A 546 28.71 3.58 21.97
N LEU A 547 28.09 3.02 22.98
CA LEU A 547 28.04 3.54 24.34
C LEU A 547 29.34 3.16 25.10
N GLY A 548 30.48 3.85 24.79
CA GLY A 548 31.72 3.77 25.58
C GLY A 548 32.76 2.79 25.05
N ASP A 549 34.00 3.25 24.96
CA ASP A 549 35.29 2.54 24.75
C ASP A 549 35.67 2.05 23.34
N GLY A 550 35.05 2.56 22.27
CA GLY A 550 35.70 2.50 20.94
C GLY A 550 35.60 1.17 20.17
N GLU A 551 34.85 0.18 20.65
CA GLU A 551 34.54 -1.04 19.92
C GLU A 551 33.08 -1.05 19.45
N ASP A 552 32.86 -1.29 18.14
CA ASP A 552 31.54 -1.46 17.57
C ASP A 552 30.88 -2.74 18.12
N VAL A 553 29.79 -2.60 18.86
CA VAL A 553 29.01 -3.76 19.32
C VAL A 553 27.94 -4.07 18.29
N VAL A 554 27.93 -5.28 17.78
CA VAL A 554 26.92 -5.80 16.86
C VAL A 554 25.84 -6.52 17.66
N TYR A 555 24.62 -6.01 17.61
CA TYR A 555 23.46 -6.65 18.23
C TYR A 555 22.68 -7.42 17.18
N LYS A 556 22.31 -8.67 17.49
CA LYS A 556 21.37 -9.45 16.70
C LYS A 556 19.95 -8.99 17.06
N VAL A 557 19.21 -8.49 16.09
CA VAL A 557 17.83 -8.01 16.24
C VAL A 557 16.92 -8.95 15.47
N TYR A 558 16.00 -9.57 16.18
CA TYR A 558 14.99 -10.45 15.58
C TYR A 558 13.84 -9.66 14.95
N ALA A 559 13.20 -10.22 13.91
CA ALA A 559 11.92 -9.72 13.44
C ALA A 559 10.88 -9.73 14.58
N GLN A 560 9.95 -8.79 14.61
CA GLN A 560 8.99 -8.65 15.73
C GLN A 560 8.21 -9.95 15.99
N ILE A 561 7.72 -10.59 14.94
CA ILE A 561 6.96 -11.85 15.04
C ILE A 561 7.79 -13.00 15.65
N VAL A 562 9.11 -12.99 15.43
CA VAL A 562 10.02 -13.96 16.04
C VAL A 562 10.17 -13.66 17.53
N GLN A 563 10.30 -12.38 17.91
CA GLN A 563 10.34 -11.98 19.34
C GLN A 563 9.05 -12.36 20.05
N ASP A 564 7.89 -12.06 19.44
CA ASP A 564 6.56 -12.37 19.98
C ASP A 564 6.42 -13.89 20.22
N TYR A 565 6.90 -14.72 19.27
CA TYR A 565 6.89 -16.16 19.43
C TYR A 565 7.83 -16.62 20.55
N MET A 566 9.06 -16.12 20.60
CA MET A 566 10.04 -16.46 21.63
C MET A 566 9.53 -16.11 23.04
N GLU A 567 8.85 -14.99 23.19
CA GLU A 567 8.23 -14.59 24.47
C GLU A 567 7.14 -15.57 24.92
N VAL A 568 6.31 -16.04 24.00
CA VAL A 568 5.19 -16.96 24.31
C VAL A 568 5.69 -18.38 24.52
N SER A 569 6.60 -18.87 23.68
CA SER A 569 7.10 -20.25 23.70
C SER A 569 8.19 -20.49 24.74
N GLY A 570 8.90 -19.45 25.17
CA GLY A 570 10.10 -19.53 25.99
C GLY A 570 11.35 -19.97 25.22
N THR A 571 11.27 -20.08 23.89
CA THR A 571 12.39 -20.38 22.99
C THR A 571 13.38 -19.21 22.97
N THR A 572 14.67 -19.48 22.99
CA THR A 572 15.72 -18.45 23.03
C THR A 572 16.71 -18.52 21.86
N LYS A 573 16.61 -19.55 21.02
CA LYS A 573 17.53 -19.80 19.92
C LYS A 573 16.80 -19.94 18.59
N GLU A 574 17.45 -19.53 17.51
CA GLU A 574 16.92 -19.64 16.14
C GLU A 574 16.74 -21.08 15.67
N ASP A 575 17.64 -21.97 16.05
CA ASP A 575 17.60 -23.39 15.68
C ASP A 575 16.47 -24.18 16.38
N GLU A 576 15.81 -23.55 17.33
CA GLU A 576 14.61 -24.09 18.02
C GLU A 576 13.31 -23.55 17.45
N LEU A 577 13.34 -22.67 16.45
CA LEU A 577 12.14 -22.15 15.80
C LEU A 577 11.47 -23.26 14.97
N PRO A 578 10.12 -23.32 14.97
CA PRO A 578 9.39 -24.24 14.11
C PRO A 578 9.66 -24.05 12.62
N GLU A 579 9.49 -25.12 11.83
CA GLU A 579 9.74 -25.13 10.38
C GLU A 579 8.90 -24.12 9.58
N TYR A 580 7.79 -23.64 10.13
CA TYR A 580 6.96 -22.62 9.46
C TYR A 580 7.53 -21.19 9.55
N PHE A 581 8.66 -20.97 10.23
CA PHE A 581 9.41 -19.71 10.17
C PHE A 581 10.31 -19.70 8.93
N VAL A 582 9.71 -19.46 7.77
CA VAL A 582 10.42 -19.36 6.49
C VAL A 582 10.62 -17.89 6.09
N THR A 583 11.75 -17.60 5.45
CA THR A 583 12.10 -16.27 4.94
C THR A 583 11.94 -16.20 3.43
N SER A 584 12.08 -15.00 2.86
CA SER A 584 12.03 -14.80 1.40
C SER A 584 13.09 -15.60 0.62
N HIS A 585 14.16 -16.04 1.27
CA HIS A 585 15.22 -16.84 0.67
C HIS A 585 15.00 -18.36 0.75
N ASP A 586 14.08 -18.79 1.62
CA ASP A 586 13.78 -20.20 1.83
C ASP A 586 12.65 -20.72 0.92
N ILE A 587 11.86 -19.80 0.33
CA ILE A 587 10.69 -20.12 -0.47
C ILE A 587 11.09 -20.30 -1.94
N ASP A 588 10.73 -21.45 -2.53
CA ASP A 588 10.91 -21.68 -3.97
C ASP A 588 10.10 -20.64 -4.78
N TYR A 589 10.69 -20.15 -5.88
CA TYR A 589 10.03 -19.13 -6.71
C TYR A 589 8.69 -19.60 -7.29
N ARG A 590 8.50 -20.92 -7.50
CA ARG A 590 7.24 -21.48 -8.00
C ARG A 590 6.14 -21.33 -6.96
N ASP A 591 6.41 -21.72 -5.72
CA ASP A 591 5.48 -21.56 -4.61
C ASP A 591 5.12 -20.07 -4.41
N ARG A 592 6.13 -19.19 -4.57
CA ARG A 592 5.95 -17.74 -4.46
C ARG A 592 5.03 -17.17 -5.54
N ILE A 593 5.19 -17.62 -6.79
CA ILE A 593 4.39 -17.15 -7.94
C ILE A 593 2.96 -17.72 -7.87
N GLU A 594 2.82 -19.02 -7.58
CA GLU A 594 1.51 -19.67 -7.42
C GLU A 594 0.71 -19.02 -6.30
N PHE A 595 1.36 -18.72 -5.17
CA PHE A 595 0.77 -18.01 -4.05
C PHE A 595 0.31 -16.59 -4.45
N GLN A 596 1.12 -15.83 -5.19
CA GLN A 596 0.72 -14.53 -5.70
C GLN A 596 -0.45 -14.64 -6.69
N GLY A 597 -0.46 -15.66 -7.56
CA GLY A 597 -1.56 -15.95 -8.48
C GLY A 597 -2.88 -16.21 -7.77
N ALA A 598 -2.83 -17.00 -6.69
CA ALA A 598 -4.00 -17.27 -5.86
C ALA A 598 -4.61 -15.97 -5.27
N ILE A 599 -3.78 -15.02 -4.87
CA ILE A 599 -4.23 -13.71 -4.38
C ILE A 599 -4.70 -12.81 -5.52
N GLN A 600 -3.98 -12.77 -6.66
CA GLN A 600 -4.30 -11.91 -7.80
C GLN A 600 -5.70 -12.16 -8.35
N THR A 601 -6.20 -13.38 -8.24
CA THR A 601 -7.58 -13.73 -8.62
C THR A 601 -8.60 -12.80 -7.94
N TYR A 602 -8.39 -12.41 -6.70
CA TYR A 602 -9.33 -11.61 -5.90
C TYR A 602 -9.03 -10.11 -5.91
N VAL A 603 -8.00 -9.66 -6.63
CA VAL A 603 -7.56 -8.25 -6.66
C VAL A 603 -7.84 -7.65 -8.03
N ASP A 604 -8.76 -6.69 -8.10
CA ASP A 604 -9.14 -6.00 -9.35
C ASP A 604 -8.03 -5.11 -9.93
N ASN A 605 -7.17 -4.51 -9.08
CA ASN A 605 -5.92 -3.88 -9.52
C ASN A 605 -4.79 -4.91 -9.65
N ALA A 606 -3.60 -4.54 -9.21
CA ALA A 606 -2.43 -5.41 -9.23
C ALA A 606 -1.80 -5.58 -7.85
N ILE A 607 -0.74 -6.35 -7.79
CA ILE A 607 0.00 -6.68 -6.58
C ILE A 607 1.45 -6.27 -6.76
N SER A 608 1.98 -5.48 -5.84
CA SER A 608 3.42 -5.26 -5.74
C SER A 608 4.06 -6.43 -5.00
N SER A 609 4.88 -7.19 -5.71
CA SER A 609 5.56 -8.36 -5.16
C SER A 609 6.89 -8.60 -5.86
N THR A 610 7.88 -9.06 -5.08
CA THR A 610 9.22 -9.37 -5.57
C THR A 610 9.54 -10.84 -5.38
N VAL A 611 9.99 -11.49 -6.45
CA VAL A 611 10.59 -12.82 -6.41
C VAL A 611 12.09 -12.65 -6.16
N ASN A 612 12.55 -13.06 -4.97
CA ASN A 612 13.96 -13.02 -4.62
C ASN A 612 14.65 -14.30 -5.06
N LEU A 613 15.69 -14.18 -5.85
CA LEU A 613 16.47 -15.31 -6.36
C LEU A 613 17.88 -15.28 -5.78
N PRO A 614 18.47 -16.46 -5.49
CA PRO A 614 19.84 -16.54 -5.00
C PRO A 614 20.85 -16.08 -6.07
N ASN A 615 22.05 -15.74 -5.66
CA ASN A 615 23.13 -15.35 -6.60
C ASN A 615 23.45 -16.43 -7.66
N SER A 616 23.19 -17.70 -7.35
CA SER A 616 23.39 -18.82 -8.28
C SER A 616 22.33 -18.95 -9.37
N ALA A 617 21.22 -18.19 -9.28
CA ALA A 617 20.15 -18.23 -10.28
C ALA A 617 20.65 -17.78 -11.64
N THR A 618 20.23 -18.49 -12.67
CA THR A 618 20.62 -18.28 -14.05
C THR A 618 19.62 -17.39 -14.80
N VAL A 619 19.99 -16.99 -16.01
CA VAL A 619 19.05 -16.26 -16.91
C VAL A 619 17.84 -17.13 -17.25
N GLU A 620 18.06 -18.44 -17.45
CA GLU A 620 17.01 -19.43 -17.70
C GLU A 620 16.01 -19.54 -16.53
N ASP A 621 16.46 -19.35 -15.30
CA ASP A 621 15.56 -19.36 -14.16
C ASP A 621 14.67 -18.11 -14.15
N ILE A 622 15.18 -16.95 -14.57
CA ILE A 622 14.38 -15.74 -14.75
C ILE A 622 13.35 -15.91 -15.89
N GLU A 623 13.74 -16.52 -17.01
CA GLU A 623 12.80 -16.85 -18.08
C GLU A 623 11.65 -17.74 -17.55
N LYS A 624 11.96 -18.76 -16.75
CA LYS A 624 10.93 -19.63 -16.11
C LYS A 624 10.03 -18.88 -15.15
N VAL A 625 10.60 -17.96 -14.35
CA VAL A 625 9.81 -17.09 -13.47
C VAL A 625 8.78 -16.28 -14.26
N TYR A 626 9.21 -15.66 -15.35
CA TYR A 626 8.32 -14.87 -16.21
C TYR A 626 7.24 -15.70 -16.89
N GLN A 627 7.61 -16.89 -17.42
CA GLN A 627 6.64 -17.81 -18.04
C GLN A 627 5.61 -18.30 -17.01
N LEU A 628 6.06 -18.72 -15.84
CA LEU A 628 5.15 -19.17 -14.79
C LEU A 628 4.23 -18.05 -14.28
N ALA A 629 4.76 -16.83 -14.12
CA ALA A 629 3.96 -15.66 -13.72
C ALA A 629 2.84 -15.37 -14.73
N TRP A 630 3.13 -15.45 -16.03
CA TRP A 630 2.12 -15.32 -17.07
C TRP A 630 1.06 -16.43 -16.98
N MET A 631 1.50 -17.70 -16.88
CA MET A 631 0.61 -18.86 -16.77
C MET A 631 -0.29 -18.80 -15.53
N CYS A 632 0.21 -18.28 -14.41
CA CYS A 632 -0.55 -18.07 -13.17
C CYS A 632 -1.46 -16.84 -13.19
N GLY A 633 -1.54 -16.13 -14.33
CA GLY A 633 -2.44 -14.98 -14.50
C GLY A 633 -2.05 -13.75 -13.68
N LEU A 634 -0.77 -13.58 -13.36
CA LEU A 634 -0.28 -12.37 -12.71
C LEU A 634 -0.40 -11.17 -13.66
N LYS A 635 -0.59 -9.98 -13.11
CA LYS A 635 -0.56 -8.72 -13.86
C LYS A 635 0.83 -8.12 -14.00
N GLY A 636 1.75 -8.53 -13.13
CA GLY A 636 3.14 -8.11 -13.17
C GLY A 636 3.99 -8.89 -12.18
N VAL A 637 5.29 -8.88 -12.42
CA VAL A 637 6.26 -9.52 -11.55
C VAL A 637 7.58 -8.74 -11.57
N THR A 638 8.16 -8.55 -10.38
CA THR A 638 9.52 -8.04 -10.20
C THR A 638 10.42 -9.19 -9.76
N VAL A 639 11.58 -9.31 -10.40
CA VAL A 639 12.58 -10.30 -10.02
C VAL A 639 13.83 -9.58 -9.51
N TYR A 640 14.30 -9.98 -8.34
CA TYR A 640 15.56 -9.50 -7.77
C TYR A 640 16.48 -10.68 -7.52
N ARG A 641 17.65 -10.69 -8.16
CA ARG A 641 18.69 -11.71 -7.94
C ARG A 641 19.79 -11.13 -7.04
N ASP A 642 20.16 -11.86 -6.02
CA ASP A 642 21.32 -11.49 -5.18
C ASP A 642 22.58 -11.35 -6.03
N GLY A 643 23.33 -10.25 -5.77
CA GLY A 643 24.56 -9.96 -6.50
C GLY A 643 24.35 -9.37 -7.92
N CYS A 644 23.15 -8.89 -8.26
CA CYS A 644 22.97 -8.01 -9.42
C CYS A 644 23.69 -6.66 -9.17
N MET A 645 23.88 -5.86 -10.22
CA MET A 645 24.59 -4.57 -10.12
C MET A 645 23.81 -3.49 -9.37
N ARG A 646 22.52 -3.69 -9.12
CA ARG A 646 21.67 -2.80 -8.33
C ARG A 646 21.79 -3.16 -6.85
N GLU A 647 22.12 -2.19 -6.01
CA GLU A 647 22.12 -2.39 -4.55
C GLU A 647 20.71 -2.65 -4.03
N GLY A 648 20.53 -3.73 -3.27
CA GLY A 648 19.27 -4.06 -2.61
C GLY A 648 18.96 -3.06 -1.50
N ILE A 649 17.67 -2.75 -1.31
CA ILE A 649 17.18 -1.90 -0.20
C ILE A 649 17.32 -2.64 1.14
N LEU A 650 17.20 -3.97 1.11
CA LEU A 650 17.39 -4.85 2.26
C LEU A 650 18.53 -5.82 1.92
N THR A 651 19.49 -5.93 2.81
CA THR A 651 20.63 -6.85 2.67
C THR A 651 20.73 -7.71 3.92
N VAL A 652 20.96 -9.01 3.73
CA VAL A 652 21.35 -9.92 4.82
C VAL A 652 22.88 -9.93 4.89
N ASP A 653 23.44 -9.55 6.03
CA ASP A 653 24.88 -9.65 6.25
C ASP A 653 25.31 -11.12 6.15
N LYS A 654 26.06 -11.48 5.10
CA LYS A 654 26.73 -12.77 5.05
C LYS A 654 27.82 -12.79 6.11
N PRO A 655 27.99 -13.88 6.87
CA PRO A 655 29.18 -14.02 7.70
C PRO A 655 30.39 -13.92 6.78
N LYS A 656 31.31 -12.98 7.07
CA LYS A 656 32.60 -12.89 6.39
C LYS A 656 33.32 -14.20 6.68
N THR A 657 33.40 -15.12 5.72
CA THR A 657 34.41 -16.16 5.72
C THR A 657 35.75 -15.45 5.69
N ASN A 658 36.52 -15.61 6.76
CA ASN A 658 37.90 -15.20 6.82
C ASN A 658 38.71 -16.08 5.87
N ASP A 659 38.80 -15.68 4.61
CA ASP A 659 39.81 -16.14 3.67
C ASP A 659 40.56 -14.93 3.17
N LEU A 660 41.36 -14.33 4.07
CA LEU A 660 42.50 -13.51 3.73
C LEU A 660 43.73 -14.37 3.96
N GLU A 661 44.05 -15.27 3.06
CA GLU A 661 45.43 -15.61 2.76
C GLU A 661 46.04 -14.42 2.00
N LEU A 662 46.60 -13.50 2.75
CA LEU A 662 47.56 -12.53 2.24
C LEU A 662 48.79 -13.30 1.82
N SER A 663 49.01 -13.46 0.51
CA SER A 663 50.33 -13.84 -0.01
C SER A 663 51.33 -12.73 0.30
N GLU A 664 52.45 -13.11 0.93
CA GLU A 664 53.57 -12.26 1.34
C GLU A 664 54.37 -11.68 0.16
N GLU A 665 53.79 -11.36 -0.99
CA GLU A 665 54.58 -10.91 -2.15
C GLU A 665 54.33 -9.48 -2.64
N ASP A 666 53.45 -8.69 -2.04
CA ASP A 666 53.15 -7.31 -2.51
C ASP A 666 53.73 -6.20 -1.58
N CYS A 667 54.74 -6.46 -0.83
CA CYS A 667 55.51 -5.47 -0.07
C CYS A 667 56.90 -5.26 -0.63
N LYS A 668 57.04 -4.95 -1.92
CA LYS A 668 58.27 -4.32 -2.48
C LYS A 668 58.00 -3.77 -3.88
N THR A 669 57.53 -2.56 -3.98
CA THR A 669 58.04 -1.46 -4.83
C THR A 669 57.16 -0.22 -4.62
#